data_2025382fa65774fe336794bc36722a49
#
_entry.id   2025382fa65774fe336794bc36722a49
#
_cell.length_a   1.000
_cell.length_b   1.000
_cell.length_c   1.000
_cell.angle_alpha   90.00
_cell.angle_beta   90.00
_cell.angle_gamma   90.00
#
_symmetry.space_group_name_H-M   'P 1'
#
loop_
_entity.id
_entity.type
_entity.pdbx_description
1 polymer ?
#
loop_
_entity_poly.entity_id
_entity_poly.type
_entity_poly.pdbx_seq_one_letter_code
_entity_poly.pdbx_strand_id
1 'polypeptide(L)'
;MRYILSLLLLLLGTSTFFSQEKKTIEASRISNPPKIDGVLNDDIWKSISGLSDFKMFEPGNEGLISQEYQTIIKMAYDDNAVYIAAHMFDPNPNNILRQLSQRDDVFVQADLFYVALNTLNDGINETRFYVTSAGTIGDSKSSQNDEDFNYDVVFDCKISIDAKGWYAEYKIPYNALRFPEIETQDWSVNFYRELKNKNETHSWNFIDNKIGNEKLYNGLITGIKDINPPVRLTFYPFAQGLVSNLDDDIETNITAGLDLKYGISDSFTLDLTLVPDFGQTAFDEVRLNLGPFEQTFEENRAFFTEGVELFNKGEIFFSRRIGGPPSGTIEDLNANEITTETPSNVNILNAIKISGRTKKGLGVGFLNSITERTYATIRDTLSGTTRKKIIEPITNYNIFVLDQVFNGNSSVSLINTNVLRDGSDFRDANVTAGVFSIADKENRFRTSGRAIFSNVNDGEGFKTGFQSEFDMFRTKGNLRYRVGHDFANTTLDINDLGVNFRNNYNNFIAGISYEIFEPSKIFNKYEISLTARHRRLYRPDVQTSNNLSLDSFFFTANRFAFGLDADLTSERKDYFEPRVAGRYFIYAPNFRVSSWISTDFRKKFAFDLRVGFKNFIDDAQYNYKIGFTPRYRVSNHFILIWEAELYTSKNNKGYIDDNGMDVYFGQRDILNLENSLQATYNFDPYKAIDLRFRNFWGTADYSDDLFFLLNQNGTLSLFDYNTSEYNPNTNFNIWNIDLSFRWRFAPGSEL
;
A
#
# COMPACT_ATOMS: atom_id res chain seq x y z
N MET A 1 -33.23 8.66 31.10
CA MET A 1 -31.97 7.92 31.40
C MET A 1 -32.19 6.50 31.93
N ARG A 2 -33.08 6.23 32.92
CA ARG A 2 -33.31 4.85 33.42
C ARG A 2 -33.90 3.86 32.39
N TYR A 3 -34.73 4.30 31.47
CA TYR A 3 -35.34 3.43 30.44
C TYR A 3 -34.41 3.12 29.27
N ILE A 4 -33.39 3.97 28.99
CA ILE A 4 -32.37 3.73 27.97
C ILE A 4 -31.36 2.67 28.46
N LEU A 5 -31.02 2.67 29.76
CA LEU A 5 -30.16 1.65 30.37
C LEU A 5 -30.84 0.28 30.42
N SER A 6 -32.16 0.22 30.63
CA SER A 6 -32.93 -1.03 30.63
C SER A 6 -33.09 -1.62 29.22
N LEU A 7 -33.16 -0.79 28.18
CA LEU A 7 -33.20 -1.24 26.77
C LEU A 7 -31.84 -1.79 26.31
N LEU A 8 -30.74 -1.25 26.82
CA LEU A 8 -29.38 -1.74 26.56
C LEU A 8 -29.09 -3.08 27.27
N LEU A 9 -29.71 -3.35 28.40
CA LEU A 9 -29.57 -4.61 29.15
C LEU A 9 -30.44 -5.74 28.58
N LEU A 10 -31.54 -5.45 27.88
CA LEU A 10 -32.38 -6.46 27.23
C LEU A 10 -31.81 -6.96 25.88
N LEU A 11 -30.81 -6.30 25.30
CA LEU A 11 -30.08 -6.72 24.09
C LEU A 11 -28.93 -7.72 24.38
N LEU A 12 -28.70 -8.07 25.65
CA LEU A 12 -27.78 -9.14 26.06
C LEU A 12 -28.47 -10.53 26.09
N GLY A 13 -29.31 -10.79 25.10
CA GLY A 13 -29.92 -12.10 24.88
C GLY A 13 -28.85 -13.15 24.55
N THR A 14 -28.92 -14.23 25.29
CA THR A 14 -28.16 -15.49 25.25
C THR A 14 -27.81 -15.92 23.80
N SER A 15 -26.63 -15.59 23.35
CA SER A 15 -26.05 -16.18 22.16
C SER A 15 -25.40 -17.51 22.56
N THR A 16 -25.93 -18.61 22.03
CA THR A 16 -25.27 -19.92 22.07
C THR A 16 -23.94 -19.78 21.34
N PHE A 17 -22.84 -19.96 22.04
CA PHE A 17 -21.50 -20.02 21.47
C PHE A 17 -21.39 -21.29 20.63
N PHE A 18 -21.51 -21.18 19.32
CA PHE A 18 -20.93 -22.16 18.43
C PHE A 18 -19.43 -21.82 18.32
N SER A 19 -18.62 -22.44 19.18
CA SER A 19 -17.19 -22.54 18.95
C SER A 19 -17.02 -23.47 17.75
N GLN A 20 -16.54 -22.92 16.63
CA GLN A 20 -16.17 -23.78 15.49
C GLN A 20 -15.03 -24.69 15.92
N GLU A 21 -15.18 -25.99 15.70
CA GLU A 21 -14.15 -26.98 15.99
C GLU A 21 -12.94 -26.75 15.08
N LYS A 22 -11.80 -26.40 15.66
CA LYS A 22 -10.54 -26.23 14.92
C LYS A 22 -10.02 -27.61 14.53
N LYS A 23 -9.74 -27.79 13.24
CA LYS A 23 -9.05 -28.97 12.74
C LYS A 23 -7.64 -29.06 13.29
N THR A 24 -7.12 -30.25 13.43
CA THR A 24 -5.73 -30.50 13.85
C THR A 24 -4.98 -31.29 12.79
N ILE A 25 -3.71 -30.95 12.62
CA ILE A 25 -2.74 -31.73 11.82
C ILE A 25 -1.59 -32.14 12.71
N GLU A 26 -1.26 -33.44 12.71
CA GLU A 26 -0.10 -33.96 13.41
C GLU A 26 1.13 -33.91 12.51
N ALA A 27 2.17 -33.23 12.95
CA ALA A 27 3.45 -33.20 12.26
C ALA A 27 4.30 -34.40 12.72
N SER A 28 4.74 -35.23 11.75
CA SER A 28 5.54 -36.41 12.04
C SER A 28 7.03 -36.08 12.09
N ARG A 29 7.72 -36.42 13.19
CA ARG A 29 9.18 -36.27 13.29
C ARG A 29 9.89 -37.23 12.38
N ILE A 30 10.89 -36.78 11.65
CA ILE A 30 11.67 -37.57 10.70
C ILE A 30 13.16 -37.44 10.96
N SER A 31 13.93 -38.47 10.63
CA SER A 31 15.40 -38.46 10.71
C SER A 31 16.07 -38.21 9.36
N ASN A 32 15.39 -38.54 8.27
CA ASN A 32 15.90 -38.33 6.91
C ASN A 32 14.96 -37.38 6.17
N PRO A 33 15.40 -36.17 5.80
CA PRO A 33 14.60 -35.23 5.07
C PRO A 33 14.22 -35.73 3.68
N PRO A 34 13.02 -35.42 3.17
CA PRO A 34 12.65 -35.73 1.78
C PRO A 34 13.49 -34.92 0.81
N LYS A 35 13.62 -35.42 -0.41
CA LYS A 35 14.20 -34.68 -1.51
C LYS A 35 13.17 -33.72 -2.09
N ILE A 36 13.43 -32.44 -2.01
CA ILE A 36 12.49 -31.43 -2.54
C ILE A 36 12.63 -31.35 -4.07
N ASP A 37 11.88 -32.19 -4.77
CA ASP A 37 11.83 -32.22 -6.24
C ASP A 37 10.39 -32.15 -6.82
N GLY A 38 9.39 -32.02 -5.93
CA GLY A 38 7.98 -31.91 -6.27
C GLY A 38 7.33 -33.28 -6.57
N VAL A 39 8.04 -34.40 -6.36
CA VAL A 39 7.54 -35.74 -6.59
C VAL A 39 7.39 -36.47 -5.25
N LEU A 40 6.14 -36.68 -4.81
CA LEU A 40 5.84 -37.26 -3.49
C LEU A 40 6.09 -38.77 -3.43
N ASN A 41 7.25 -39.23 -3.89
CA ASN A 41 7.60 -40.67 -3.95
C ASN A 41 8.52 -41.11 -2.80
N ASP A 42 9.02 -40.20 -1.98
CA ASP A 42 9.81 -40.53 -0.81
C ASP A 42 9.04 -41.39 0.19
N ASP A 43 9.73 -42.29 0.87
CA ASP A 43 9.12 -43.26 1.79
C ASP A 43 8.39 -42.58 2.94
N ILE A 44 8.88 -41.40 3.34
CA ILE A 44 8.22 -40.58 4.38
C ILE A 44 6.80 -40.20 3.95
N TRP A 45 6.61 -39.74 2.72
CA TRP A 45 5.32 -39.33 2.24
C TRP A 45 4.33 -40.51 2.09
N LYS A 46 4.85 -41.73 1.91
CA LYS A 46 4.04 -42.94 1.90
C LYS A 46 3.58 -43.36 3.29
N SER A 47 4.37 -43.07 4.31
CA SER A 47 4.12 -43.44 5.72
C SER A 47 3.15 -42.52 6.43
N ILE A 48 3.08 -41.24 6.07
CA ILE A 48 2.22 -40.22 6.70
C ILE A 48 0.81 -40.28 6.10
N SER A 49 -0.19 -40.34 6.97
CA SER A 49 -1.59 -40.22 6.57
C SER A 49 -1.88 -38.83 6.05
N GLY A 50 -2.46 -38.71 4.86
CA GLY A 50 -2.84 -37.42 4.29
C GLY A 50 -4.13 -36.90 4.91
N LEU A 51 -4.19 -35.59 5.08
CA LEU A 51 -5.39 -34.86 5.48
C LEU A 51 -6.02 -34.18 4.28
N SER A 52 -7.32 -34.18 4.20
CA SER A 52 -8.10 -33.50 3.17
C SER A 52 -9.28 -32.75 3.82
N ASP A 53 -10.44 -32.72 3.19
CA ASP A 53 -11.65 -32.05 3.68
C ASP A 53 -11.52 -30.52 3.65
N PHE A 54 -10.97 -30.00 2.56
CA PHE A 54 -11.03 -28.56 2.28
C PHE A 54 -12.47 -28.11 2.10
N LYS A 55 -12.73 -26.87 2.45
CA LYS A 55 -14.03 -26.21 2.32
C LYS A 55 -13.94 -25.06 1.32
N MET A 56 -15.04 -24.74 0.67
CA MET A 56 -15.14 -23.55 -0.16
C MET A 56 -14.97 -22.31 0.72
N PHE A 57 -14.04 -21.43 0.32
CA PHE A 57 -13.86 -20.13 0.95
C PHE A 57 -14.45 -19.02 0.06
N GLU A 58 -14.15 -19.07 -1.24
CA GLU A 58 -14.72 -18.17 -2.25
C GLU A 58 -14.99 -18.96 -3.55
N PRO A 59 -16.06 -18.60 -4.26
CA PRO A 59 -17.13 -17.65 -3.95
C PRO A 59 -18.18 -18.28 -3.04
N GLY A 60 -18.45 -17.66 -1.89
CA GLY A 60 -19.39 -18.13 -0.88
C GLY A 60 -18.89 -19.31 -0.04
N ASN A 61 -19.23 -19.33 1.23
CA ASN A 61 -18.69 -20.30 2.20
C ASN A 61 -19.39 -21.65 2.22
N GLU A 62 -20.60 -21.77 1.68
CA GLU A 62 -21.45 -22.95 1.83
C GLU A 62 -21.30 -23.95 0.66
N GLY A 63 -20.48 -23.61 -0.32
CA GLY A 63 -20.26 -24.44 -1.49
C GLY A 63 -19.53 -25.74 -1.16
N LEU A 64 -20.01 -26.87 -1.71
CA LEU A 64 -19.33 -28.14 -1.63
C LEU A 64 -18.23 -28.23 -2.69
N ILE A 65 -17.06 -28.68 -2.28
CA ILE A 65 -15.96 -28.98 -3.20
C ILE A 65 -16.19 -30.37 -3.81
N SER A 66 -16.12 -30.45 -5.15
CA SER A 66 -16.16 -31.73 -5.83
C SER A 66 -14.96 -32.62 -5.43
N GLN A 67 -15.19 -33.91 -5.20
CA GLN A 67 -14.13 -34.85 -4.79
C GLN A 67 -12.95 -34.91 -5.78
N GLU A 68 -13.19 -34.67 -7.05
CA GLU A 68 -12.14 -34.64 -8.08
C GLU A 68 -11.21 -33.44 -8.01
N TYR A 69 -11.55 -32.40 -7.20
CA TYR A 69 -10.73 -31.23 -6.92
C TYR A 69 -10.23 -31.17 -5.46
N GLN A 70 -10.30 -32.27 -4.75
CA GLN A 70 -9.79 -32.33 -3.37
C GLN A 70 -8.28 -32.05 -3.32
N THR A 71 -7.83 -31.66 -2.16
CA THR A 71 -6.42 -31.46 -1.84
C THR A 71 -6.05 -32.37 -0.67
N ILE A 72 -4.91 -33.05 -0.76
CA ILE A 72 -4.35 -33.87 0.32
C ILE A 72 -3.06 -33.23 0.80
N ILE A 73 -2.95 -33.02 2.12
CA ILE A 73 -1.78 -32.44 2.78
C ILE A 73 -1.13 -33.48 3.67
N LYS A 74 0.20 -33.49 3.71
CA LYS A 74 1.04 -34.23 4.65
C LYS A 74 2.07 -33.31 5.25
N MET A 75 2.41 -33.52 6.53
CA MET A 75 3.34 -32.65 7.26
C MET A 75 4.34 -33.47 8.04
N ALA A 76 5.62 -33.10 7.94
CA ALA A 76 6.73 -33.67 8.67
C ALA A 76 7.66 -32.57 9.17
N TYR A 77 8.54 -32.89 10.12
CA TYR A 77 9.57 -31.98 10.60
C TYR A 77 10.83 -32.74 11.07
N ASP A 78 11.97 -32.06 11.05
CA ASP A 78 13.21 -32.52 11.66
C ASP A 78 13.80 -31.42 12.56
N ASP A 79 15.09 -31.47 12.86
CA ASP A 79 15.78 -30.47 13.68
C ASP A 79 16.04 -29.14 12.93
N ASN A 80 15.82 -29.09 11.61
CA ASN A 80 16.22 -27.96 10.76
C ASN A 80 15.04 -27.27 10.06
N ALA A 81 13.95 -28.01 9.78
CA ALA A 81 12.89 -27.52 8.92
C ALA A 81 11.54 -28.23 9.17
N VAL A 82 10.49 -27.58 8.70
CA VAL A 82 9.18 -28.19 8.47
C VAL A 82 9.06 -28.52 7.00
N TYR A 83 8.52 -29.70 6.71
CA TYR A 83 8.26 -30.23 5.37
C TYR A 83 6.77 -30.38 5.16
N ILE A 84 6.27 -29.92 4.01
CA ILE A 84 4.86 -30.00 3.66
C ILE A 84 4.74 -30.54 2.24
N ALA A 85 3.95 -31.59 2.09
CA ALA A 85 3.58 -32.14 0.80
C ALA A 85 2.11 -31.90 0.53
N ALA A 86 1.78 -31.38 -0.65
CA ALA A 86 0.42 -31.15 -1.08
C ALA A 86 0.15 -31.81 -2.44
N HIS A 87 -0.95 -32.54 -2.55
CA HIS A 87 -1.47 -33.06 -3.81
C HIS A 87 -2.81 -32.40 -4.12
N MET A 88 -2.85 -31.59 -5.14
CA MET A 88 -4.00 -30.87 -5.65
C MET A 88 -4.59 -31.61 -6.84
N PHE A 89 -5.63 -32.44 -6.61
CA PHE A 89 -6.29 -33.16 -7.66
C PHE A 89 -6.95 -32.27 -8.69
N ASP A 90 -6.82 -32.59 -9.95
CA ASP A 90 -7.51 -31.93 -11.06
C ASP A 90 -7.80 -32.98 -12.15
N PRO A 91 -9.07 -33.16 -12.54
CA PRO A 91 -9.44 -34.14 -13.58
C PRO A 91 -8.97 -33.73 -14.97
N ASN A 92 -8.57 -32.45 -15.16
CA ASN A 92 -8.11 -31.92 -16.44
C ASN A 92 -6.77 -31.14 -16.29
N PRO A 93 -5.66 -31.81 -15.94
CA PRO A 93 -4.39 -31.09 -15.63
C PRO A 93 -3.84 -30.27 -16.80
N ASN A 94 -4.20 -30.59 -18.03
CA ASN A 94 -3.81 -29.83 -19.22
C ASN A 94 -4.44 -28.43 -19.27
N ASN A 95 -5.53 -28.21 -18.53
CA ASN A 95 -6.23 -26.93 -18.45
C ASN A 95 -5.80 -26.06 -17.26
N ILE A 96 -4.90 -26.54 -16.42
CA ILE A 96 -4.32 -25.77 -15.33
C ILE A 96 -3.61 -24.56 -15.92
N LEU A 97 -3.95 -23.38 -15.45
CA LEU A 97 -3.28 -22.13 -15.85
C LEU A 97 -1.89 -22.07 -15.21
N ARG A 98 -0.87 -21.71 -16.00
CA ARG A 98 0.55 -21.78 -15.61
C ARG A 98 1.35 -20.57 -16.11
N GLN A 99 0.82 -19.39 -15.94
CA GLN A 99 1.57 -18.17 -16.24
C GLN A 99 2.77 -18.06 -15.29
N LEU A 100 3.96 -17.91 -15.85
CA LEU A 100 5.18 -17.63 -15.12
C LEU A 100 5.20 -16.17 -14.67
N SER A 101 5.77 -15.95 -13.49
CA SER A 101 6.01 -14.63 -12.91
C SER A 101 7.32 -14.64 -12.12
N GLN A 102 7.73 -13.48 -11.67
CA GLN A 102 8.86 -13.34 -10.75
C GLN A 102 8.43 -13.77 -9.34
N ARG A 103 9.43 -14.02 -8.45
CA ARG A 103 9.16 -14.26 -7.03
C ARG A 103 8.26 -13.14 -6.47
N ASP A 104 7.36 -13.53 -5.58
CA ASP A 104 6.38 -12.69 -4.88
C ASP A 104 5.22 -12.17 -5.76
N ASP A 105 5.35 -12.16 -7.08
CA ASP A 105 4.24 -11.93 -8.02
C ASP A 105 3.46 -13.21 -8.26
N VAL A 106 2.78 -13.71 -7.22
CA VAL A 106 2.08 -15.00 -7.23
C VAL A 106 0.62 -14.94 -7.67
N PHE A 107 0.02 -13.75 -7.78
CA PHE A 107 -1.39 -13.55 -8.14
C PHE A 107 -1.63 -13.43 -9.65
N VAL A 108 -0.81 -14.08 -10.43
CA VAL A 108 -0.92 -14.18 -11.90
C VAL A 108 -1.96 -15.21 -12.34
N GLN A 109 -2.09 -15.46 -13.66
CA GLN A 109 -2.98 -16.48 -14.20
C GLN A 109 -2.36 -17.89 -14.12
N ALA A 110 -2.15 -18.36 -12.89
CA ALA A 110 -1.69 -19.68 -12.53
C ALA A 110 -2.48 -20.17 -11.30
N ASP A 111 -2.74 -21.48 -11.19
CA ASP A 111 -3.29 -22.02 -9.95
C ASP A 111 -2.30 -21.78 -8.81
N LEU A 112 -2.81 -21.57 -7.61
CA LEU A 112 -2.02 -21.19 -6.45
C LEU A 112 -2.29 -22.13 -5.28
N PHE A 113 -1.24 -22.52 -4.57
CA PHE A 113 -1.34 -23.15 -3.27
C PHE A 113 -0.46 -22.39 -2.28
N TYR A 114 -0.95 -22.15 -1.07
CA TYR A 114 -0.15 -21.53 -0.04
C TYR A 114 -0.46 -22.04 1.36
N VAL A 115 0.57 -21.91 2.21
CA VAL A 115 0.58 -22.28 3.61
C VAL A 115 0.60 -21.00 4.43
N ALA A 116 -0.41 -20.79 5.26
CA ALA A 116 -0.45 -19.68 6.21
C ALA A 116 -0.10 -20.22 7.61
N LEU A 117 1.10 -19.93 8.09
CA LEU A 117 1.68 -20.46 9.31
C LEU A 117 1.78 -19.38 10.38
N ASN A 118 1.17 -19.62 11.53
CA ASN A 118 1.27 -18.77 12.71
C ASN A 118 1.95 -19.55 13.85
N THR A 119 3.24 -19.36 13.99
CA THR A 119 4.09 -20.06 14.96
C THR A 119 3.99 -19.51 16.38
N LEU A 120 3.30 -18.39 16.57
CA LEU A 120 3.00 -17.83 17.89
C LEU A 120 1.57 -18.15 18.32
N ASN A 121 0.72 -18.66 17.42
CA ASN A 121 -0.70 -18.95 17.62
C ASN A 121 -1.46 -17.77 18.25
N ASP A 122 -1.10 -16.55 17.83
CA ASP A 122 -1.63 -15.30 18.39
C ASP A 122 -2.93 -14.81 17.68
N GLY A 123 -3.29 -15.44 16.53
CA GLY A 123 -4.43 -15.04 15.71
C GLY A 123 -4.26 -13.66 15.04
N ILE A 124 -3.04 -13.13 14.98
CA ILE A 124 -2.73 -11.78 14.49
C ILE A 124 -1.82 -11.84 13.30
N ASN A 125 -0.69 -12.55 13.42
CA ASN A 125 0.38 -12.57 12.44
C ASN A 125 0.55 -13.95 11.83
N GLU A 126 0.77 -14.00 10.52
CA GLU A 126 1.09 -15.21 9.78
C GLU A 126 2.28 -14.95 8.88
N THR A 127 3.10 -15.98 8.69
CA THR A 127 4.01 -16.06 7.55
C THR A 127 3.35 -16.95 6.51
N ARG A 128 3.20 -16.45 5.29
CA ARG A 128 2.57 -17.18 4.19
C ARG A 128 3.64 -17.60 3.18
N PHE A 129 3.57 -18.84 2.73
CA PHE A 129 4.49 -19.44 1.76
C PHE A 129 3.69 -19.90 0.54
N TYR A 130 3.90 -19.24 -0.57
CA TYR A 130 3.15 -19.42 -1.81
C TYR A 130 3.91 -20.25 -2.83
N VAL A 131 3.19 -21.02 -3.63
CA VAL A 131 3.69 -21.59 -4.87
C VAL A 131 2.59 -21.61 -5.92
N THR A 132 2.93 -21.21 -7.13
CA THR A 132 2.04 -21.33 -8.29
C THR A 132 2.25 -22.68 -8.99
N SER A 133 1.26 -23.10 -9.76
CA SER A 133 1.37 -24.27 -10.66
C SER A 133 2.40 -24.10 -11.78
N ALA A 134 3.01 -22.92 -11.92
CA ALA A 134 4.15 -22.65 -12.79
C ALA A 134 5.51 -22.77 -12.05
N GLY A 135 5.50 -22.96 -10.72
CA GLY A 135 6.70 -23.08 -9.90
C GLY A 135 7.25 -21.74 -9.38
N THR A 136 6.56 -20.63 -9.62
CA THR A 136 6.89 -19.36 -8.97
C THR A 136 6.57 -19.47 -7.48
N ILE A 137 7.52 -19.12 -6.64
CA ILE A 137 7.36 -19.05 -5.19
C ILE A 137 7.24 -17.61 -4.72
N GLY A 138 6.61 -17.42 -3.58
CA GLY A 138 6.54 -16.13 -2.88
C GLY A 138 6.34 -16.34 -1.39
N ASP A 139 6.62 -15.30 -0.63
CA ASP A 139 6.36 -15.25 0.79
C ASP A 139 5.87 -13.87 1.20
N SER A 140 5.11 -13.86 2.27
CA SER A 140 4.60 -12.63 2.85
C SER A 140 4.49 -12.75 4.36
N LYS A 141 4.41 -11.58 4.98
CA LYS A 141 4.02 -11.46 6.37
C LYS A 141 2.65 -10.79 6.43
N SER A 142 1.65 -11.54 6.84
CA SER A 142 0.29 -11.04 6.95
C SER A 142 -0.02 -10.66 8.40
N SER A 143 -0.47 -9.43 8.61
CA SER A 143 -0.99 -8.91 9.87
C SER A 143 -2.52 -8.80 9.85
N GLN A 144 -3.12 -8.15 10.83
CA GLN A 144 -4.57 -8.09 10.97
C GLN A 144 -5.28 -7.48 9.74
N ASN A 145 -4.70 -6.47 9.11
CA ASN A 145 -5.33 -5.71 8.02
C ASN A 145 -4.40 -5.53 6.81
N ASP A 146 -3.20 -6.12 6.83
CA ASP A 146 -2.18 -5.87 5.83
C ASP A 146 -1.39 -7.13 5.52
N GLU A 147 -0.88 -7.22 4.31
CA GLU A 147 -0.01 -8.29 3.83
C GLU A 147 1.22 -7.70 3.13
N ASP A 148 2.39 -7.92 3.72
CA ASP A 148 3.67 -7.38 3.27
C ASP A 148 4.44 -8.44 2.46
N PHE A 149 4.48 -8.27 1.15
CA PHE A 149 5.26 -9.10 0.20
C PHE A 149 6.72 -8.65 0.07
N ASN A 150 7.13 -7.56 0.72
CA ASN A 150 8.55 -7.21 0.79
C ASN A 150 9.30 -8.04 1.85
N TYR A 151 8.56 -8.83 2.65
CA TYR A 151 9.15 -9.80 3.55
C TYR A 151 9.75 -10.95 2.75
N ASP A 152 11.07 -11.11 2.76
CA ASP A 152 11.79 -12.13 1.99
C ASP A 152 12.57 -13.08 2.92
N VAL A 153 12.25 -14.38 2.83
CA VAL A 153 12.95 -15.44 3.53
C VAL A 153 13.35 -16.57 2.59
N VAL A 154 14.38 -17.30 2.95
CA VAL A 154 14.85 -18.42 2.14
C VAL A 154 14.08 -19.67 2.51
N PHE A 155 13.32 -20.21 1.56
CA PHE A 155 12.70 -21.53 1.63
C PHE A 155 12.76 -22.25 0.28
N ASP A 156 12.58 -23.55 0.26
CA ASP A 156 12.52 -24.34 -0.95
C ASP A 156 11.10 -24.84 -1.21
N CYS A 157 10.67 -24.74 -2.45
CA CYS A 157 9.47 -25.40 -2.93
C CYS A 157 9.64 -25.84 -4.38
N LYS A 158 9.20 -27.05 -4.68
CA LYS A 158 9.17 -27.60 -6.03
C LYS A 158 7.79 -28.16 -6.34
N ILE A 159 7.44 -28.10 -7.62
CA ILE A 159 6.16 -28.60 -8.13
C ILE A 159 6.38 -29.67 -9.20
N SER A 160 5.40 -30.56 -9.34
CA SER A 160 5.25 -31.42 -10.52
C SER A 160 3.78 -31.50 -10.92
N ILE A 161 3.54 -31.90 -12.16
CA ILE A 161 2.18 -32.06 -12.71
C ILE A 161 2.13 -33.42 -13.40
N ASP A 162 1.08 -34.19 -13.11
CA ASP A 162 0.81 -35.48 -13.77
C ASP A 162 -0.66 -35.60 -14.23
N ALA A 163 -1.10 -36.81 -14.59
CA ALA A 163 -2.46 -37.06 -15.04
C ALA A 163 -3.54 -36.90 -13.94
N LYS A 164 -3.15 -36.75 -12.66
CA LYS A 164 -4.07 -36.66 -11.53
C LYS A 164 -4.20 -35.23 -10.96
N GLY A 165 -3.35 -34.32 -11.41
CA GLY A 165 -3.32 -32.95 -10.91
C GLY A 165 -1.89 -32.43 -10.77
N TRP A 166 -1.65 -31.60 -9.76
CA TRP A 166 -0.34 -31.09 -9.47
C TRP A 166 0.04 -31.25 -8.00
N TYR A 167 1.34 -31.22 -7.77
CA TYR A 167 1.96 -31.49 -6.48
C TYR A 167 2.85 -30.33 -6.10
N ALA A 168 2.92 -30.04 -4.81
CA ALA A 168 3.87 -29.10 -4.23
C ALA A 168 4.56 -29.72 -3.04
N GLU A 169 5.87 -29.54 -2.94
CA GLU A 169 6.69 -30.05 -1.88
C GLU A 169 7.55 -28.90 -1.31
N TYR A 170 7.32 -28.57 -0.03
CA TYR A 170 7.96 -27.47 0.67
C TYR A 170 9.00 -27.97 1.67
N LYS A 171 10.10 -27.22 1.78
CA LYS A 171 11.01 -27.21 2.92
C LYS A 171 11.07 -25.79 3.47
N ILE A 172 10.54 -25.60 4.65
CA ILE A 172 10.54 -24.31 5.37
C ILE A 172 11.54 -24.39 6.51
N PRO A 173 12.75 -23.85 6.35
CA PRO A 173 13.77 -23.89 7.39
C PRO A 173 13.37 -23.05 8.61
N TYR A 174 13.82 -23.43 9.80
CA TYR A 174 13.49 -22.71 11.03
C TYR A 174 14.02 -21.27 11.08
N ASN A 175 15.07 -20.95 10.31
CA ASN A 175 15.52 -19.56 10.16
C ASN A 175 14.53 -18.64 9.43
N ALA A 176 13.61 -19.22 8.63
CA ALA A 176 12.50 -18.50 8.00
C ALA A 176 11.29 -18.27 8.95
N LEU A 177 11.33 -18.86 10.14
CA LEU A 177 10.23 -18.82 11.12
C LEU A 177 10.64 -18.12 12.40
N ARG A 178 9.64 -17.60 13.12
CA ARG A 178 9.82 -17.01 14.45
C ARG A 178 8.99 -17.80 15.44
N PHE A 179 9.62 -18.55 16.32
CA PHE A 179 8.91 -19.35 17.33
C PHE A 179 9.70 -19.38 18.64
N PRO A 180 9.04 -19.58 19.79
CA PRO A 180 9.70 -19.60 21.10
C PRO A 180 10.46 -20.91 21.34
N GLU A 181 11.49 -20.82 22.16
CA GLU A 181 12.23 -21.99 22.67
C GLU A 181 11.42 -22.64 23.79
N ILE A 182 10.59 -23.60 23.43
CA ILE A 182 9.76 -24.42 24.35
C ILE A 182 9.75 -25.87 23.87
N GLU A 183 9.60 -26.79 24.79
CA GLU A 183 9.65 -28.26 24.53
C GLU A 183 8.62 -28.69 23.47
N THR A 184 7.36 -28.22 23.60
CA THR A 184 6.30 -28.54 22.67
C THR A 184 5.76 -27.26 22.06
N GLN A 185 5.76 -27.17 20.74
CA GLN A 185 5.29 -26.01 19.99
C GLN A 185 3.76 -25.99 19.90
N ASP A 186 3.20 -24.80 20.00
CA ASP A 186 1.77 -24.53 19.83
C ASP A 186 1.59 -23.61 18.62
N TRP A 187 1.55 -24.21 17.42
CA TRP A 187 1.44 -23.49 16.16
C TRP A 187 0.05 -23.64 15.57
N SER A 188 -0.37 -22.65 14.81
CA SER A 188 -1.59 -22.76 14.00
C SER A 188 -1.28 -22.59 12.51
N VAL A 189 -2.14 -23.19 11.67
CA VAL A 189 -1.94 -23.22 10.22
C VAL A 189 -3.29 -23.23 9.50
N ASN A 190 -3.32 -22.62 8.33
CA ASN A 190 -4.31 -22.92 7.31
C ASN A 190 -3.63 -23.14 5.97
N PHE A 191 -4.28 -23.91 5.11
CA PHE A 191 -3.83 -24.19 3.75
C PHE A 191 -4.89 -23.70 2.79
N TYR A 192 -4.44 -23.07 1.73
CA TYR A 192 -5.32 -22.50 0.73
C TYR A 192 -4.94 -23.01 -0.67
N ARG A 193 -5.95 -23.26 -1.46
CA ARG A 193 -5.80 -23.58 -2.88
C ARG A 193 -6.69 -22.68 -3.70
N GLU A 194 -6.13 -22.00 -4.69
CA GLU A 194 -6.88 -21.23 -5.66
C GLU A 194 -6.89 -21.93 -7.02
N LEU A 195 -8.10 -22.24 -7.51
CA LEU A 195 -8.33 -22.81 -8.84
C LEU A 195 -8.71 -21.67 -9.79
N LYS A 196 -7.76 -21.15 -10.53
CA LYS A 196 -7.98 -19.99 -11.44
C LYS A 196 -9.04 -20.28 -12.50
N ASN A 197 -9.03 -21.48 -13.06
CA ASN A 197 -10.03 -21.87 -14.06
C ASN A 197 -11.46 -21.86 -13.52
N LYS A 198 -11.66 -22.16 -12.25
CA LYS A 198 -12.96 -22.21 -11.59
C LYS A 198 -13.30 -20.90 -10.86
N ASN A 199 -12.31 -20.08 -10.58
CA ASN A 199 -12.41 -18.91 -9.68
C ASN A 199 -12.91 -19.35 -8.30
N GLU A 200 -12.32 -20.41 -7.81
CA GLU A 200 -12.62 -20.97 -6.50
C GLU A 200 -11.38 -20.89 -5.63
N THR A 201 -11.57 -20.47 -4.39
CA THR A 201 -10.56 -20.57 -3.34
C THR A 201 -11.07 -21.54 -2.29
N HIS A 202 -10.26 -22.54 -1.98
CA HIS A 202 -10.54 -23.55 -0.96
C HIS A 202 -9.64 -23.30 0.24
N SER A 203 -10.16 -23.44 1.45
CA SER A 203 -9.36 -23.42 2.68
C SER A 203 -9.51 -24.75 3.44
N TRP A 204 -8.42 -25.19 4.08
CA TRP A 204 -8.44 -26.45 4.83
C TRP A 204 -9.32 -26.34 6.07
N ASN A 205 -9.12 -25.31 6.88
CA ASN A 205 -10.04 -25.00 7.98
C ASN A 205 -11.07 -23.97 7.50
N PHE A 206 -12.32 -24.18 7.85
CA PHE A 206 -13.42 -23.30 7.44
C PHE A 206 -13.22 -21.88 7.96
N ILE A 207 -13.48 -20.89 7.11
CA ILE A 207 -13.42 -19.45 7.44
C ILE A 207 -14.77 -18.84 7.08
N ASP A 208 -15.42 -18.19 8.05
CA ASP A 208 -16.63 -17.42 7.76
C ASP A 208 -16.25 -16.04 7.18
N ASN A 209 -16.41 -15.89 5.87
CA ASN A 209 -16.06 -14.67 5.14
C ASN A 209 -16.94 -13.45 5.50
N LYS A 210 -18.06 -13.65 6.21
CA LYS A 210 -18.95 -12.59 6.68
C LYS A 210 -18.44 -11.91 7.97
N ILE A 211 -17.47 -12.54 8.66
CA ILE A 211 -16.99 -12.06 9.98
C ILE A 211 -15.68 -11.28 9.88
N GLY A 212 -14.84 -11.56 8.88
CA GLY A 212 -13.48 -11.00 8.77
C GLY A 212 -12.50 -11.64 9.77
N ASN A 213 -11.21 -11.32 9.65
CA ASN A 213 -10.09 -11.89 10.40
C ASN A 213 -9.94 -13.42 10.26
N GLU A 214 -9.46 -13.82 9.09
CA GLU A 214 -9.22 -15.21 8.70
C GLU A 214 -8.34 -15.99 9.69
N LYS A 215 -7.38 -15.30 10.32
CA LYS A 215 -6.35 -15.89 11.20
C LYS A 215 -6.90 -16.52 12.47
N LEU A 216 -8.08 -16.08 12.91
CA LEU A 216 -8.78 -16.68 14.05
C LEU A 216 -9.30 -18.10 13.76
N TYR A 217 -9.43 -18.42 12.46
CA TYR A 217 -9.98 -19.70 11.99
C TYR A 217 -8.90 -20.73 11.66
N ASN A 218 -7.63 -20.46 11.91
CA ASN A 218 -6.57 -21.42 11.67
C ASN A 218 -6.74 -22.67 12.50
N GLY A 219 -6.47 -23.83 11.89
CA GLY A 219 -6.34 -25.09 12.58
C GLY A 219 -5.06 -25.16 13.42
N LEU A 220 -4.85 -26.22 14.15
CA LEU A 220 -3.72 -26.41 15.07
C LEU A 220 -2.74 -27.45 14.50
N ILE A 221 -1.44 -27.20 14.68
CA ILE A 221 -0.39 -28.19 14.46
C ILE A 221 -0.04 -28.81 15.79
N THR A 222 -0.04 -30.14 15.83
CA THR A 222 0.37 -30.93 16.99
C THR A 222 1.61 -31.77 16.66
N GLY A 223 2.32 -32.23 17.67
CA GLY A 223 3.42 -33.15 17.54
C GLY A 223 4.80 -32.53 17.34
N ILE A 224 4.93 -31.23 17.10
CA ILE A 224 6.24 -30.56 16.98
C ILE A 224 6.85 -30.42 18.38
N LYS A 225 8.01 -31.08 18.61
CA LYS A 225 8.70 -31.08 19.90
C LYS A 225 10.21 -31.02 19.70
N ASP A 226 10.90 -30.55 20.74
CA ASP A 226 12.37 -30.57 20.84
C ASP A 226 13.05 -29.93 19.62
N ILE A 227 12.56 -28.77 19.21
CA ILE A 227 13.18 -27.94 18.16
C ILE A 227 13.67 -26.62 18.77
N ASN A 228 14.81 -26.15 18.30
CA ASN A 228 15.41 -24.91 18.79
C ASN A 228 15.38 -23.83 17.71
N PRO A 229 15.00 -22.58 18.04
CA PRO A 229 15.09 -21.47 17.12
C PRO A 229 16.58 -21.20 16.78
N PRO A 230 16.93 -21.17 15.49
CA PRO A 230 18.32 -20.88 15.10
C PRO A 230 18.66 -19.41 15.29
N VAL A 231 19.96 -19.10 15.38
CA VAL A 231 20.44 -17.71 15.30
C VAL A 231 20.09 -17.17 13.92
N ARG A 232 19.37 -16.07 13.89
CA ARG A 232 18.95 -15.40 12.66
C ARG A 232 19.81 -14.18 12.43
N LEU A 233 20.90 -14.35 11.69
CA LEU A 233 21.83 -13.29 11.31
C LEU A 233 22.09 -13.38 9.82
N THR A 234 21.74 -12.34 9.09
CA THR A 234 21.91 -12.27 7.64
C THR A 234 22.63 -10.97 7.28
N PHE A 235 23.56 -11.06 6.36
CA PHE A 235 24.27 -9.94 5.76
C PHE A 235 23.94 -9.88 4.28
N TYR A 236 23.56 -8.71 3.79
CA TYR A 236 23.30 -8.44 2.38
C TYR A 236 24.27 -7.36 1.88
N PRO A 237 25.53 -7.75 1.52
CA PRO A 237 26.42 -6.81 0.87
C PRO A 237 25.95 -6.54 -0.54
N PHE A 238 25.98 -5.26 -0.96
CA PHE A 238 25.70 -4.89 -2.33
C PHE A 238 26.78 -3.98 -2.91
N ALA A 239 26.90 -3.99 -4.23
CA ALA A 239 27.71 -3.04 -4.99
C ALA A 239 26.96 -2.64 -6.25
N GLN A 240 26.97 -1.35 -6.55
CA GLN A 240 26.28 -0.75 -7.67
C GLN A 240 27.23 0.15 -8.46
N GLY A 241 27.17 0.09 -9.77
CA GLY A 241 27.74 1.08 -10.67
C GLY A 241 26.63 1.81 -11.40
N LEU A 242 26.61 3.13 -11.33
CA LEU A 242 25.68 3.99 -12.05
C LEU A 242 26.47 4.84 -13.05
N VAL A 243 26.03 4.87 -14.29
CA VAL A 243 26.48 5.82 -15.32
C VAL A 243 25.27 6.65 -15.74
N SER A 244 25.33 7.92 -15.49
CA SER A 244 24.32 8.89 -15.95
C SER A 244 24.90 9.80 -17.03
N ASN A 245 24.06 10.19 -17.97
CA ASN A 245 24.38 11.18 -18.98
C ASN A 245 23.24 12.20 -19.02
N LEU A 246 23.55 13.44 -18.66
CA LEU A 246 22.63 14.55 -18.70
C LEU A 246 23.29 15.68 -19.51
N ASP A 247 22.68 16.10 -20.61
CA ASP A 247 23.16 17.18 -21.48
C ASP A 247 24.64 17.03 -21.89
N ASP A 248 25.05 15.81 -22.30
CA ASP A 248 26.41 15.41 -22.68
C ASP A 248 27.44 15.38 -21.51
N ASP A 249 26.98 15.60 -20.27
CA ASP A 249 27.82 15.41 -19.08
C ASP A 249 27.64 13.98 -18.52
N ILE A 250 28.74 13.21 -18.57
CA ILE A 250 28.75 11.81 -18.15
C ILE A 250 29.29 11.72 -16.73
N GLU A 251 28.42 11.35 -15.80
CA GLU A 251 28.78 11.06 -14.44
C GLU A 251 28.82 9.54 -14.19
N THR A 252 29.83 9.10 -13.45
CA THR A 252 29.96 7.70 -13.03
C THR A 252 30.02 7.66 -11.52
N ASN A 253 29.08 6.93 -10.92
CA ASN A 253 29.04 6.71 -9.48
C ASN A 253 29.15 5.21 -9.16
N ILE A 254 29.98 4.86 -8.18
CA ILE A 254 30.09 3.51 -7.64
C ILE A 254 29.72 3.57 -6.17
N THR A 255 28.68 2.84 -5.81
CA THR A 255 28.18 2.75 -4.43
C THR A 255 28.32 1.32 -3.95
N ALA A 256 28.74 1.15 -2.70
CA ALA A 256 28.72 -0.14 -2.02
C ALA A 256 28.18 0.06 -0.61
N GLY A 257 27.39 -0.88 -0.16
CA GLY A 257 26.75 -0.84 1.16
C GLY A 257 26.57 -2.22 1.75
N LEU A 258 26.02 -2.25 2.94
CA LEU A 258 25.77 -3.46 3.70
C LEU A 258 24.48 -3.32 4.47
N ASP A 259 23.56 -4.24 4.22
CA ASP A 259 22.39 -4.43 5.06
C ASP A 259 22.62 -5.62 6.00
N LEU A 260 22.20 -5.47 7.25
CA LEU A 260 22.28 -6.49 8.28
C LEU A 260 20.90 -6.71 8.87
N LYS A 261 20.49 -7.96 8.95
CA LYS A 261 19.27 -8.38 9.64
C LYS A 261 19.63 -9.34 10.76
N TYR A 262 19.26 -9.00 12.00
CA TYR A 262 19.53 -9.79 13.18
C TYR A 262 18.29 -10.01 14.03
N GLY A 263 17.96 -11.27 14.28
CA GLY A 263 16.92 -11.66 15.24
C GLY A 263 17.42 -11.50 16.66
N ILE A 264 17.06 -10.39 17.32
CA ILE A 264 17.43 -10.13 18.72
C ILE A 264 16.81 -11.16 19.65
N SER A 265 15.58 -11.57 19.37
CA SER A 265 14.83 -12.60 20.09
C SER A 265 13.81 -13.24 19.17
N ASP A 266 13.03 -14.19 19.66
CA ASP A 266 11.93 -14.82 18.91
C ASP A 266 10.93 -13.81 18.35
N SER A 267 10.80 -12.67 19.04
CA SER A 267 9.79 -11.64 18.74
C SER A 267 10.33 -10.41 18.06
N PHE A 268 11.63 -10.11 18.17
CA PHE A 268 12.22 -8.85 17.72
C PHE A 268 13.34 -9.04 16.70
N THR A 269 13.37 -8.18 15.72
CA THR A 269 14.40 -8.08 14.69
C THR A 269 15.04 -6.70 14.68
N LEU A 270 16.34 -6.66 14.51
CA LEU A 270 17.14 -5.48 14.19
C LEU A 270 17.45 -5.52 12.69
N ASP A 271 17.10 -4.48 11.97
CA ASP A 271 17.55 -4.20 10.61
C ASP A 271 18.46 -2.96 10.67
N LEU A 272 19.62 -3.07 10.07
CA LEU A 272 20.61 -1.98 9.97
C LEU A 272 21.03 -1.85 8.51
N THR A 273 21.03 -0.63 7.99
CA THR A 273 21.63 -0.32 6.69
C THR A 273 22.73 0.72 6.82
N LEU A 274 23.86 0.45 6.17
CA LEU A 274 24.99 1.36 6.02
C LEU A 274 25.10 1.74 4.54
N VAL A 275 24.94 3.03 4.24
CA VAL A 275 24.88 3.56 2.87
C VAL A 275 23.75 2.89 2.10
N PRO A 276 22.46 3.29 2.32
CA PRO A 276 21.33 2.66 1.66
C PRO A 276 21.45 2.68 0.14
N ASP A 277 21.10 1.56 -0.49
CA ASP A 277 21.05 1.47 -1.95
C ASP A 277 19.86 2.26 -2.51
N PHE A 278 20.13 3.28 -3.32
CA PHE A 278 19.12 4.02 -4.06
C PHE A 278 19.03 3.60 -5.54
N GLY A 279 19.89 2.69 -6.00
CA GLY A 279 20.05 2.36 -7.41
C GLY A 279 19.03 1.41 -7.98
N GLN A 280 18.21 0.79 -7.16
CA GLN A 280 17.15 -0.13 -7.59
C GLN A 280 15.79 0.57 -7.78
N THR A 281 15.74 1.88 -7.61
CA THR A 281 14.47 2.60 -7.69
C THR A 281 14.07 2.86 -9.14
N ALA A 282 12.89 2.37 -9.52
CA ALA A 282 12.23 2.80 -10.73
C ALA A 282 11.99 4.33 -10.70
N PHE A 283 11.93 4.95 -11.87
CA PHE A 283 11.60 6.38 -11.96
C PHE A 283 10.23 6.69 -11.36
N ASP A 284 10.16 7.79 -10.61
CA ASP A 284 8.90 8.31 -10.11
C ASP A 284 7.99 8.76 -11.27
N GLU A 285 6.71 8.49 -11.17
CA GLU A 285 5.72 8.84 -12.20
C GLU A 285 5.34 10.32 -12.13
N VAL A 286 6.25 11.18 -12.54
CA VAL A 286 6.00 12.62 -12.56
C VAL A 286 4.90 12.98 -13.55
N ARG A 287 4.01 13.90 -13.16
CA ARG A 287 2.89 14.44 -13.95
C ARG A 287 2.85 15.95 -13.85
N LEU A 288 2.20 16.60 -14.81
CA LEU A 288 1.91 18.03 -14.71
C LEU A 288 1.09 18.32 -13.45
N ASN A 289 1.64 19.12 -12.54
CA ASN A 289 0.98 19.54 -11.31
C ASN A 289 0.59 21.01 -11.38
N LEU A 290 -0.69 21.28 -11.54
CA LEU A 290 -1.27 22.62 -11.53
C LEU A 290 -1.91 22.99 -10.18
N GLY A 291 -1.92 22.04 -9.25
CA GLY A 291 -2.53 22.22 -7.92
C GLY A 291 -1.58 22.81 -6.88
N PRO A 292 -2.10 23.19 -5.71
CA PRO A 292 -1.32 23.79 -4.64
C PRO A 292 -0.55 22.78 -3.79
N PHE A 293 -0.68 21.48 -4.04
CA PHE A 293 -0.11 20.41 -3.22
C PHE A 293 1.05 19.73 -3.94
N GLU A 294 2.05 19.26 -3.19
CA GLU A 294 3.14 18.45 -3.72
C GLU A 294 2.64 17.10 -4.28
N GLN A 295 3.39 16.52 -5.23
CA GLN A 295 3.19 15.14 -5.64
C GLN A 295 3.93 14.22 -4.66
N THR A 296 3.28 13.13 -4.27
CA THR A 296 3.88 12.08 -3.45
C THR A 296 4.08 10.82 -4.28
N PHE A 297 5.16 10.09 -4.01
CA PHE A 297 5.53 8.87 -4.70
C PHE A 297 5.62 7.71 -3.71
N GLU A 298 5.42 6.50 -4.20
CA GLU A 298 5.54 5.29 -3.39
C GLU A 298 6.99 5.06 -2.95
N GLU A 299 7.17 4.41 -1.80
CA GLU A 299 8.50 4.03 -1.31
C GLU A 299 8.97 2.76 -2.01
N ASN A 300 10.16 2.82 -2.59
CA ASN A 300 10.78 1.70 -3.31
C ASN A 300 12.09 1.21 -2.66
N ARG A 301 12.59 1.90 -1.62
CA ARG A 301 13.82 1.52 -0.91
C ARG A 301 13.53 0.38 0.05
N ALA A 302 14.18 -0.78 -0.13
CA ALA A 302 13.91 -2.02 0.59
C ALA A 302 13.90 -1.87 2.12
N PHE A 303 14.83 -1.09 2.69
CA PHE A 303 14.87 -0.83 4.13
C PHE A 303 13.58 -0.19 4.68
N PHE A 304 12.92 0.67 3.88
CA PHE A 304 11.72 1.40 4.26
C PHE A 304 10.41 0.74 3.80
N THR A 305 10.48 -0.38 3.08
CA THR A 305 9.29 -1.14 2.66
C THR A 305 9.05 -2.38 3.51
N GLU A 306 10.11 -3.07 3.97
CA GLU A 306 9.99 -4.30 4.74
C GLU A 306 9.76 -4.03 6.24
N GLY A 307 8.81 -4.74 6.85
CA GLY A 307 8.57 -4.74 8.30
C GLY A 307 8.12 -3.39 8.86
N VAL A 308 7.41 -2.60 8.08
CA VAL A 308 6.96 -1.25 8.43
C VAL A 308 5.53 -1.18 9.00
N GLU A 309 4.84 -2.30 9.13
CA GLU A 309 3.46 -2.36 9.64
C GLU A 309 3.23 -1.54 10.92
N LEU A 310 4.17 -1.59 11.87
CA LEU A 310 4.09 -0.82 13.10
C LEU A 310 4.26 0.69 12.87
N PHE A 311 5.14 1.07 11.95
CA PHE A 311 5.49 2.47 11.71
C PHE A 311 4.43 3.21 10.88
N ASN A 312 3.65 2.52 10.06
CA ASN A 312 2.57 3.09 9.24
C ASN A 312 1.30 3.42 10.07
N LYS A 313 1.24 2.99 11.32
CA LYS A 313 0.10 3.31 12.20
C LYS A 313 0.02 4.82 12.46
N GLY A 314 -1.19 5.35 12.45
CA GLY A 314 -1.45 6.78 12.69
C GLY A 314 -1.19 7.70 11.51
N GLU A 315 -0.59 7.21 10.41
CA GLU A 315 -0.34 7.97 9.17
C GLU A 315 0.47 9.27 9.40
N ILE A 316 1.42 9.22 10.34
CA ILE A 316 2.33 10.34 10.65
C ILE A 316 3.77 10.08 10.18
N PHE A 317 3.99 9.00 9.46
CA PHE A 317 5.26 8.61 8.88
C PHE A 317 5.16 8.40 7.37
N PHE A 318 6.00 9.11 6.64
CA PHE A 318 6.21 8.98 5.20
C PHE A 318 7.71 8.91 4.94
N SER A 319 8.20 7.71 4.68
CA SER A 319 9.64 7.40 4.61
C SER A 319 10.42 8.22 3.57
N ARG A 320 9.77 8.66 2.49
CA ARG A 320 10.37 9.53 1.46
C ARG A 320 10.82 10.91 1.99
N ARG A 321 10.40 11.32 3.19
CA ARG A 321 10.95 12.51 3.85
C ARG A 321 12.39 12.31 4.31
N ILE A 322 12.78 11.07 4.62
CA ILE A 322 14.16 10.73 4.98
C ILE A 322 14.99 10.61 3.71
N GLY A 323 15.97 11.51 3.54
CA GLY A 323 16.78 11.58 2.33
C GLY A 323 16.05 12.18 1.12
N GLY A 324 14.92 12.85 1.34
CA GLY A 324 14.19 13.61 0.33
C GLY A 324 14.85 14.94 -0.02
N PRO A 325 14.14 15.86 -0.70
CA PRO A 325 14.66 17.19 -1.03
C PRO A 325 15.06 17.98 0.23
N PRO A 326 16.14 18.79 0.16
CA PRO A 326 16.55 19.65 1.26
C PRO A 326 15.42 20.58 1.73
N SER A 327 15.34 20.84 3.04
CA SER A 327 14.29 21.66 3.64
C SER A 327 14.57 23.18 3.58
N GLY A 328 15.83 23.58 3.40
CA GLY A 328 16.24 24.98 3.41
C GLY A 328 16.08 25.64 2.05
N THR A 329 15.80 26.95 2.09
CA THR A 329 15.67 27.82 0.91
C THR A 329 16.93 28.67 0.69
N ILE A 330 17.12 29.13 -0.56
CA ILE A 330 18.22 30.02 -0.93
C ILE A 330 17.64 31.42 -1.13
N GLU A 331 17.37 32.13 -0.02
CA GLU A 331 16.78 33.48 -0.05
C GLU A 331 17.82 34.61 -0.02
N ASP A 332 19.08 34.33 0.37
CA ASP A 332 20.13 35.36 0.60
C ASP A 332 21.09 35.45 -0.58
N LEU A 333 20.61 35.58 -1.81
CA LEU A 333 21.46 35.86 -2.96
C LEU A 333 21.73 37.35 -3.09
N ASN A 334 23.00 37.72 -3.23
CA ASN A 334 23.35 39.09 -3.61
C ASN A 334 22.98 39.34 -5.08
N ALA A 335 22.89 40.60 -5.51
CA ALA A 335 22.44 40.99 -6.85
C ALA A 335 23.26 40.35 -8.00
N ASN A 336 24.48 39.91 -7.74
CA ASN A 336 25.38 39.31 -8.71
C ASN A 336 25.60 37.80 -8.48
N GLU A 337 24.88 37.17 -7.54
CA GLU A 337 24.98 35.76 -7.22
C GLU A 337 23.92 34.94 -7.95
N ILE A 338 24.33 33.81 -8.45
CA ILE A 338 23.43 32.77 -9.00
C ILE A 338 23.72 31.44 -8.35
N THR A 339 22.70 30.61 -8.20
CA THR A 339 22.85 29.23 -7.76
C THR A 339 23.32 28.41 -8.98
N THR A 340 24.43 27.71 -8.84
CA THR A 340 24.98 26.85 -9.90
C THR A 340 24.70 25.38 -9.68
N GLU A 341 24.50 24.97 -8.42
CA GLU A 341 24.23 23.58 -8.05
C GLU A 341 23.31 23.53 -6.83
N THR A 342 22.23 22.76 -6.93
CA THR A 342 21.33 22.47 -5.83
C THR A 342 21.01 20.98 -5.84
N PRO A 343 21.55 20.17 -4.88
CA PRO A 343 21.21 18.78 -4.76
C PRO A 343 19.69 18.58 -4.61
N SER A 344 19.13 17.64 -5.34
CA SER A 344 17.69 17.31 -5.29
C SER A 344 17.32 16.43 -4.10
N ASN A 345 18.29 15.73 -3.52
CA ASN A 345 18.11 14.81 -2.41
C ASN A 345 19.25 14.93 -1.40
N VAL A 346 18.98 14.50 -0.18
CA VAL A 346 19.95 14.45 0.94
C VAL A 346 20.42 13.02 1.13
N ASN A 347 21.74 12.81 1.26
CA ASN A 347 22.28 11.46 1.46
C ASN A 347 21.99 10.95 2.88
N ILE A 348 21.62 9.68 2.97
CA ILE A 348 21.43 8.97 4.25
C ILE A 348 22.75 8.34 4.65
N LEU A 349 23.23 8.62 5.86
CA LEU A 349 24.46 8.06 6.41
C LEU A 349 24.22 6.63 6.94
N ASN A 350 23.15 6.45 7.67
CA ASN A 350 22.73 5.17 8.22
C ASN A 350 21.24 5.17 8.57
N ALA A 351 20.67 3.97 8.66
CA ALA A 351 19.38 3.79 9.27
C ALA A 351 19.34 2.47 10.07
N ILE A 352 18.64 2.50 11.20
CA ILE A 352 18.47 1.37 12.13
C ILE A 352 16.98 1.23 12.40
N LYS A 353 16.47 0.00 12.33
CA LYS A 353 15.09 -0.34 12.63
C LYS A 353 15.03 -1.55 13.55
N ILE A 354 14.34 -1.42 14.67
CA ILE A 354 14.01 -2.52 15.58
C ILE A 354 12.50 -2.66 15.57
N SER A 355 12.00 -3.84 15.25
CA SER A 355 10.57 -4.10 15.26
C SER A 355 10.25 -5.52 15.72
N GLY A 356 9.11 -5.69 16.33
CA GLY A 356 8.63 -7.00 16.76
C GLY A 356 7.37 -6.94 17.60
N ARG A 357 6.80 -8.10 17.86
CA ARG A 357 5.57 -8.26 18.67
C ARG A 357 5.71 -9.45 19.59
N THR A 358 5.41 -9.25 20.88
CA THR A 358 5.41 -10.32 21.89
C THR A 358 4.18 -11.21 21.75
N LYS A 359 4.21 -12.43 22.29
CA LYS A 359 3.06 -13.34 22.37
C LYS A 359 1.81 -12.71 23.03
N LYS A 360 2.00 -11.73 23.91
CA LYS A 360 0.90 -11.01 24.58
C LYS A 360 0.33 -9.87 23.74
N GLY A 361 0.73 -9.76 22.47
CA GLY A 361 0.25 -8.77 21.52
C GLY A 361 0.86 -7.38 21.66
N LEU A 362 1.91 -7.18 22.49
CA LEU A 362 2.65 -5.92 22.54
C LEU A 362 3.64 -5.83 21.39
N GLY A 363 3.39 -4.96 20.46
CA GLY A 363 4.29 -4.53 19.39
C GLY A 363 5.14 -3.36 19.84
N VAL A 364 6.44 -3.38 19.50
CA VAL A 364 7.37 -2.27 19.71
C VAL A 364 8.11 -2.03 18.41
N GLY A 365 8.13 -0.76 17.98
CA GLY A 365 8.89 -0.29 16.83
C GLY A 365 9.80 0.86 17.23
N PHE A 366 11.03 0.83 16.77
CA PHE A 366 11.98 1.94 16.84
C PHE A 366 12.70 2.06 15.50
N LEU A 367 12.71 3.25 14.91
CA LEU A 367 13.48 3.56 13.71
C LEU A 367 14.25 4.84 13.96
N ASN A 368 15.54 4.81 13.64
CA ASN A 368 16.41 5.98 13.62
C ASN A 368 17.12 6.06 12.27
N SER A 369 17.24 7.26 11.72
CA SER A 369 18.03 7.56 10.54
C SER A 369 18.74 8.90 10.69
N ILE A 370 19.94 9.01 10.14
CA ILE A 370 20.75 10.21 10.13
C ILE A 370 21.10 10.54 8.68
N THR A 371 20.90 11.80 8.29
CA THR A 371 21.29 12.31 6.98
C THR A 371 22.47 13.27 7.10
N GLU A 372 23.25 13.38 6.03
CA GLU A 372 24.40 14.26 5.99
C GLU A 372 24.02 15.72 5.74
N ARG A 373 24.99 16.62 6.02
CA ARG A 373 24.84 18.05 5.71
C ARG A 373 24.97 18.27 4.20
N THR A 374 23.98 18.94 3.62
CA THR A 374 23.88 19.20 2.19
C THR A 374 24.02 20.69 1.88
N TYR A 375 24.74 21.00 0.80
CA TYR A 375 25.07 22.36 0.43
C TYR A 375 24.58 22.67 -0.98
N ALA A 376 24.06 23.90 -1.18
CA ALA A 376 23.98 24.50 -2.51
C ALA A 376 25.28 25.25 -2.83
N THR A 377 25.66 25.29 -4.09
CA THR A 377 26.80 26.06 -4.60
C THR A 377 26.31 27.35 -5.23
N ILE A 378 26.75 28.47 -4.70
CA ILE A 378 26.41 29.83 -5.16
C ILE A 378 27.66 30.45 -5.77
N ARG A 379 27.53 31.03 -6.97
CA ARG A 379 28.61 31.68 -7.72
C ARG A 379 28.31 33.15 -7.90
N ASP A 380 29.29 34.01 -7.59
CA ASP A 380 29.27 35.42 -7.94
C ASP A 380 29.66 35.55 -9.44
N THR A 381 28.80 36.16 -10.23
CA THR A 381 28.95 36.25 -11.70
C THR A 381 29.99 37.28 -12.12
N LEU A 382 30.37 38.21 -11.22
CA LEU A 382 31.37 39.24 -11.50
C LEU A 382 32.78 38.79 -11.11
N SER A 383 32.94 38.22 -9.92
CA SER A 383 34.25 37.80 -9.42
C SER A 383 34.59 36.34 -9.82
N GLY A 384 33.59 35.55 -10.19
CA GLY A 384 33.74 34.13 -10.46
C GLY A 384 33.95 33.27 -9.21
N THR A 385 33.93 33.84 -8.02
CA THR A 385 34.12 33.12 -6.74
C THR A 385 32.88 32.30 -6.42
N THR A 386 33.07 31.15 -5.75
CA THR A 386 31.99 30.28 -5.31
C THR A 386 31.93 30.24 -3.77
N ARG A 387 30.72 30.15 -3.23
CA ARG A 387 30.47 29.85 -1.81
C ARG A 387 29.47 28.72 -1.65
N LYS A 388 29.53 28.03 -0.52
CA LYS A 388 28.55 26.99 -0.17
C LYS A 388 27.56 27.53 0.86
N LYS A 389 26.27 27.27 0.67
CA LYS A 389 25.19 27.54 1.64
C LYS A 389 24.60 26.21 2.08
N ILE A 390 24.46 26.03 3.40
CA ILE A 390 23.76 24.84 3.94
C ILE A 390 22.29 24.97 3.58
N ILE A 391 21.76 23.96 2.88
CA ILE A 391 20.33 23.82 2.54
C ILE A 391 19.67 22.67 3.31
N GLU A 392 20.46 21.73 3.85
CA GLU A 392 20.01 20.76 4.84
C GLU A 392 21.17 20.55 5.85
N PRO A 393 20.95 20.73 7.16
CA PRO A 393 21.94 20.39 8.17
C PRO A 393 22.00 18.89 8.41
N ILE A 394 22.89 18.42 9.28
CA ILE A 394 22.79 17.06 9.79
C ILE A 394 21.43 16.93 10.47
N THR A 395 20.63 15.96 10.01
CA THR A 395 19.28 15.75 10.50
C THR A 395 19.13 14.35 11.07
N ASN A 396 18.56 14.27 12.27
CA ASN A 396 18.29 13.02 12.98
C ASN A 396 16.78 12.77 13.04
N TYR A 397 16.34 11.69 12.42
CA TYR A 397 14.96 11.22 12.37
C TYR A 397 14.78 10.07 13.35
N ASN A 398 13.75 10.15 14.20
CA ASN A 398 13.42 9.12 15.17
C ASN A 398 11.94 8.80 15.11
N ILE A 399 11.60 7.51 15.13
CA ILE A 399 10.22 7.04 15.20
C ILE A 399 10.14 5.98 16.29
N PHE A 400 9.17 6.12 17.17
CA PHE A 400 8.90 5.18 18.24
C PHE A 400 7.45 4.75 18.22
N VAL A 401 7.19 3.44 18.33
CA VAL A 401 5.85 2.84 18.28
C VAL A 401 5.67 1.86 19.42
N LEU A 402 4.54 1.99 20.11
CA LEU A 402 3.98 0.97 21.00
C LEU A 402 2.59 0.62 20.48
N ASP A 403 2.32 -0.66 20.29
CA ASP A 403 1.04 -1.17 19.80
C ASP A 403 0.60 -2.37 20.63
N GLN A 404 -0.50 -2.27 21.33
CA GLN A 404 -1.07 -3.38 22.08
C GLN A 404 -2.30 -3.92 21.37
N VAL A 405 -2.19 -5.14 20.88
CA VAL A 405 -3.35 -5.91 20.39
C VAL A 405 -3.95 -6.73 21.52
N PHE A 406 -5.26 -6.82 21.55
CA PHE A 406 -6.04 -7.58 22.55
C PHE A 406 -7.32 -8.12 21.91
N ASN A 407 -7.87 -9.18 22.50
CA ASN A 407 -9.07 -9.89 22.01
C ASN A 407 -8.97 -10.37 20.55
N GLY A 408 -7.76 -10.49 19.98
CA GLY A 408 -7.49 -10.94 18.60
C GLY A 408 -7.88 -9.98 17.48
N ASN A 409 -8.68 -8.92 17.76
CA ASN A 409 -9.24 -8.02 16.75
C ASN A 409 -9.31 -6.55 17.17
N SER A 410 -8.71 -6.21 18.29
CA SER A 410 -8.71 -4.84 18.85
C SER A 410 -7.29 -4.40 19.15
N SER A 411 -7.00 -3.12 18.97
CA SER A 411 -5.67 -2.56 19.27
C SER A 411 -5.73 -1.13 19.76
N VAL A 412 -4.68 -0.75 20.50
CA VAL A 412 -4.38 0.62 20.89
C VAL A 412 -2.90 0.86 20.62
N SER A 413 -2.57 1.95 19.94
CA SER A 413 -1.19 2.28 19.54
C SER A 413 -0.82 3.71 19.96
N LEU A 414 0.43 3.89 20.31
CA LEU A 414 1.09 5.19 20.49
C LEU A 414 2.27 5.27 19.55
N ILE A 415 2.30 6.31 18.73
CA ILE A 415 3.36 6.57 17.75
C ILE A 415 3.92 7.95 18.01
N ASN A 416 5.24 8.10 18.01
CA ASN A 416 5.91 9.40 18.05
C ASN A 416 6.93 9.46 16.91
N THR A 417 6.94 10.58 16.18
CA THR A 417 7.97 10.93 15.21
C THR A 417 8.68 12.18 15.69
N ASN A 418 10.01 12.22 15.55
CA ASN A 418 10.84 13.35 15.99
C ASN A 418 11.90 13.61 14.94
N VAL A 419 11.99 14.86 14.49
CA VAL A 419 12.99 15.37 13.54
C VAL A 419 13.77 16.47 14.21
N LEU A 420 15.09 16.26 14.35
CA LEU A 420 16.02 17.20 14.96
C LEU A 420 17.09 17.60 13.93
N ARG A 421 17.23 18.88 13.70
CA ARG A 421 18.18 19.48 12.76
C ARG A 421 19.28 20.24 13.51
N ASP A 422 20.52 20.09 13.06
CA ASP A 422 21.66 20.76 13.67
C ASP A 422 21.66 22.26 13.31
N GLY A 423 21.47 23.12 14.31
CA GLY A 423 21.46 24.56 14.17
C GLY A 423 20.13 25.24 14.52
N SER A 424 20.17 26.41 15.10
CA SER A 424 18.98 27.19 15.54
C SER A 424 18.14 27.74 14.40
N ASP A 425 18.70 27.80 13.20
CA ASP A 425 18.08 28.42 12.03
C ASP A 425 17.23 27.42 11.23
N PHE A 426 17.18 26.18 11.69
CA PHE A 426 16.42 25.12 11.06
C PHE A 426 15.25 24.67 11.94
N ARG A 427 14.23 24.20 11.28
CA ARG A 427 12.97 23.78 11.89
C ARG A 427 13.10 22.39 12.53
N ASP A 428 12.65 22.25 13.78
CA ASP A 428 12.49 20.97 14.46
C ASP A 428 11.00 20.58 14.58
N ALA A 429 10.71 19.29 14.60
CA ALA A 429 9.35 18.82 14.72
C ALA A 429 9.22 17.56 15.60
N ASN A 430 8.18 17.53 16.41
CA ASN A 430 7.74 16.34 17.15
C ASN A 430 6.24 16.12 16.93
N VAL A 431 5.87 14.92 16.50
CA VAL A 431 4.47 14.56 16.29
C VAL A 431 4.16 13.28 17.05
N THR A 432 3.08 13.29 17.81
CA THR A 432 2.59 12.15 18.57
C THR A 432 1.18 11.78 18.14
N ALA A 433 0.94 10.50 17.84
CA ALA A 433 -0.38 9.98 17.52
C ALA A 433 -0.78 8.87 18.49
N GLY A 434 -2.00 8.96 19.01
CA GLY A 434 -2.69 7.86 19.66
C GLY A 434 -3.73 7.28 18.70
N VAL A 435 -3.71 5.97 18.49
CA VAL A 435 -4.63 5.27 17.57
C VAL A 435 -5.33 4.14 18.30
N PHE A 436 -6.61 3.92 18.03
CA PHE A 436 -7.33 2.77 18.54
C PHE A 436 -8.24 2.17 17.49
N SER A 437 -8.43 0.85 17.58
CA SER A 437 -9.43 0.10 16.82
C SER A 437 -10.00 -0.98 17.73
N ILE A 438 -11.24 -0.87 18.12
CA ILE A 438 -11.90 -1.75 19.09
C ILE A 438 -13.11 -2.39 18.42
N ALA A 439 -13.13 -3.72 18.38
CA ALA A 439 -14.25 -4.51 17.88
C ALA A 439 -14.91 -5.29 19.02
N ASP A 440 -16.20 -5.58 18.87
CA ASP A 440 -16.88 -6.52 19.75
C ASP A 440 -16.41 -7.95 19.50
N LYS A 441 -16.64 -8.87 20.44
CA LYS A 441 -16.17 -10.26 20.36
C LYS A 441 -16.64 -11.01 19.11
N GLU A 442 -17.77 -10.62 18.56
CA GLU A 442 -18.35 -11.25 17.38
C GLU A 442 -18.03 -10.48 16.08
N ASN A 443 -17.17 -9.46 16.17
CA ASN A 443 -16.78 -8.58 15.06
C ASN A 443 -17.98 -7.98 14.30
N ARG A 444 -19.08 -7.69 15.02
CA ARG A 444 -20.29 -7.06 14.43
C ARG A 444 -20.16 -5.57 14.33
N PHE A 445 -19.52 -4.96 15.32
CA PHE A 445 -19.29 -3.52 15.42
C PHE A 445 -17.82 -3.23 15.68
N ARG A 446 -17.34 -2.19 15.05
CA ARG A 446 -16.00 -1.68 15.28
C ARG A 446 -16.07 -0.17 15.48
N THR A 447 -15.28 0.31 16.42
CA THR A 447 -15.05 1.72 16.66
C THR A 447 -13.56 1.97 16.51
N SER A 448 -13.16 2.90 15.69
CA SER A 448 -11.77 3.28 15.50
C SER A 448 -11.60 4.79 15.54
N GLY A 449 -10.39 5.21 15.80
CA GLY A 449 -10.06 6.62 15.77
C GLY A 449 -8.60 6.88 16.04
N ARG A 450 -8.21 8.13 15.80
CA ARG A 450 -6.86 8.63 16.09
C ARG A 450 -6.92 10.05 16.63
N ALA A 451 -5.92 10.39 17.43
CA ALA A 451 -5.65 11.75 17.86
C ALA A 451 -4.16 12.06 17.60
N ILE A 452 -3.87 13.16 16.92
CA ILE A 452 -2.53 13.59 16.55
C ILE A 452 -2.24 14.94 17.20
N PHE A 453 -1.06 15.07 17.80
CA PHE A 453 -0.51 16.30 18.32
C PHE A 453 0.81 16.59 17.59
N SER A 454 0.88 17.70 16.90
CA SER A 454 2.11 18.20 16.30
C SER A 454 2.67 19.36 17.11
N ASN A 455 3.99 19.41 17.26
CA ASN A 455 4.71 20.49 17.92
C ASN A 455 5.95 20.81 17.06
N VAL A 456 5.91 21.96 16.42
CA VAL A 456 6.92 22.40 15.46
C VAL A 456 7.57 23.67 15.96
N ASN A 457 8.90 23.70 15.99
CA ASN A 457 9.69 24.86 16.28
C ASN A 457 10.38 25.34 15.00
N ASP A 458 9.98 26.47 14.47
CA ASP A 458 10.51 27.07 13.23
C ASP A 458 11.50 28.25 13.48
N GLY A 459 12.01 28.36 14.69
CA GLY A 459 12.89 29.47 15.12
C GLY A 459 12.12 30.65 15.70
N GLU A 460 10.84 30.81 15.39
CA GLU A 460 9.97 31.86 15.97
C GLU A 460 9.26 31.39 17.25
N GLY A 461 9.33 30.09 17.56
CA GLY A 461 8.71 29.45 18.71
C GLY A 461 7.94 28.20 18.37
N PHE A 462 7.31 27.61 19.39
CA PHE A 462 6.56 26.35 19.22
C PHE A 462 5.14 26.61 18.69
N LYS A 463 4.82 25.98 17.56
CA LYS A 463 3.46 25.92 16.99
C LYS A 463 2.87 24.53 17.26
N THR A 464 1.78 24.48 18.04
CA THR A 464 1.12 23.23 18.41
C THR A 464 -0.13 23.01 17.58
N GLY A 465 -0.21 21.85 16.95
CA GLY A 465 -1.35 21.39 16.15
C GLY A 465 -2.09 20.20 16.75
N PHE A 466 -3.35 20.04 16.34
CA PHE A 466 -4.19 18.93 16.80
C PHE A 466 -5.11 18.43 15.69
N GLN A 467 -5.22 17.09 15.57
CA GLN A 467 -6.20 16.39 14.73
C GLN A 467 -6.88 15.28 15.54
N SER A 468 -8.14 15.01 15.24
CA SER A 468 -8.83 13.82 15.71
C SER A 468 -9.71 13.22 14.63
N GLU A 469 -9.79 11.90 14.62
CA GLU A 469 -10.68 11.12 13.77
C GLU A 469 -11.40 10.07 14.62
N PHE A 470 -12.67 9.87 14.35
CA PHE A 470 -13.51 8.90 15.02
C PHE A 470 -14.48 8.28 14.05
N ASP A 471 -14.53 6.94 14.02
CA ASP A 471 -15.43 6.18 13.17
C ASP A 471 -16.13 5.06 13.95
N MET A 472 -17.36 4.81 13.59
CA MET A 472 -18.15 3.69 14.09
C MET A 472 -18.74 2.92 12.91
N PHE A 473 -18.48 1.62 12.86
CA PHE A 473 -18.87 0.73 11.77
C PHE A 473 -19.73 -0.41 12.26
N ARG A 474 -20.70 -0.82 11.45
CA ARG A 474 -21.20 -2.19 11.46
C ARG A 474 -20.41 -3.00 10.44
N THR A 475 -19.68 -4.04 10.88
CA THR A 475 -18.73 -4.78 10.05
C THR A 475 -19.24 -6.14 9.59
N LYS A 476 -20.27 -6.70 10.26
CA LYS A 476 -20.82 -8.03 9.99
C LYS A 476 -22.15 -7.96 9.24
N GLY A 477 -22.36 -8.92 8.33
CA GLY A 477 -23.61 -9.12 7.58
C GLY A 477 -23.65 -8.33 6.28
N ASN A 478 -24.73 -8.51 5.54
CA ASN A 478 -24.91 -7.92 4.23
C ASN A 478 -25.12 -6.41 4.26
N LEU A 479 -25.86 -5.92 5.27
CA LEU A 479 -26.09 -4.48 5.45
C LEU A 479 -25.07 -3.93 6.43
N ARG A 480 -24.27 -2.97 6.00
CA ARG A 480 -23.24 -2.30 6.79
C ARG A 480 -23.49 -0.80 6.82
N TYR A 481 -23.03 -0.13 7.85
CA TYR A 481 -23.11 1.33 7.96
C TYR A 481 -21.91 1.89 8.72
N ARG A 482 -21.61 3.16 8.39
CA ARG A 482 -20.54 3.94 9.00
C ARG A 482 -21.07 5.30 9.42
N VAL A 483 -20.61 5.79 10.56
CA VAL A 483 -20.70 7.19 10.97
C VAL A 483 -19.32 7.62 11.46
N GLY A 484 -18.85 8.76 10.98
CA GLY A 484 -17.53 9.26 11.31
C GLY A 484 -17.47 10.77 11.42
N HIS A 485 -16.41 11.22 12.08
CA HIS A 485 -16.07 12.62 12.27
C HIS A 485 -14.56 12.78 12.20
N ASP A 486 -14.07 13.76 11.43
CA ASP A 486 -12.67 14.14 11.39
C ASP A 486 -12.50 15.65 11.56
N PHE A 487 -11.50 16.01 12.33
CA PHE A 487 -11.23 17.36 12.76
C PHE A 487 -9.73 17.66 12.71
N ALA A 488 -9.35 18.84 12.24
CA ALA A 488 -8.00 19.38 12.41
C ALA A 488 -8.06 20.91 12.68
N ASN A 489 -7.21 21.38 13.59
CA ASN A 489 -7.08 22.80 13.83
C ASN A 489 -6.22 23.49 12.75
N THR A 490 -6.11 24.81 12.82
CA THR A 490 -5.39 25.65 11.84
C THR A 490 -3.87 25.50 11.87
N THR A 491 -3.33 24.95 12.94
CA THR A 491 -1.88 24.86 13.21
C THR A 491 -1.34 23.41 13.11
N LEU A 492 -2.19 22.45 12.74
CA LEU A 492 -1.73 21.09 12.51
C LEU A 492 -0.69 21.08 11.39
N ASP A 493 0.46 20.52 11.69
CA ASP A 493 1.54 20.32 10.74
C ASP A 493 2.35 19.06 11.12
N ILE A 494 2.39 18.09 10.22
CA ILE A 494 3.11 16.83 10.40
C ILE A 494 4.13 16.59 9.28
N ASN A 495 4.39 17.61 8.42
CA ASN A 495 5.06 17.43 7.14
C ASN A 495 6.57 17.22 7.22
N ASP A 496 7.19 17.32 8.41
CA ASP A 496 8.62 17.02 8.57
C ASP A 496 8.95 15.52 8.38
N LEU A 497 8.01 14.64 8.78
CA LEU A 497 8.16 13.20 8.60
C LEU A 497 6.88 12.50 8.13
N GLY A 498 5.77 13.22 8.05
CA GLY A 498 4.50 12.79 7.50
C GLY A 498 4.12 13.53 6.22
N VAL A 499 2.87 13.36 5.79
CA VAL A 499 2.25 14.13 4.70
C VAL A 499 0.88 14.60 5.14
N ASN A 500 0.66 15.89 5.12
CA ASN A 500 -0.64 16.49 5.37
C ASN A 500 -0.89 17.66 4.40
N PHE A 501 -1.79 17.46 3.48
CA PHE A 501 -2.14 18.47 2.47
C PHE A 501 -3.10 19.54 3.02
N ARG A 502 -3.83 19.25 4.09
CA ARG A 502 -4.90 20.13 4.60
C ARG A 502 -4.98 20.07 6.11
N ASN A 503 -5.13 21.22 6.68
CA ASN A 503 -5.51 21.41 8.08
C ASN A 503 -6.83 22.21 8.15
N ASN A 504 -7.25 22.68 9.31
CA ASN A 504 -8.39 23.58 9.51
C ASN A 504 -9.71 23.01 8.97
N TYR A 505 -10.08 21.81 9.37
CA TYR A 505 -11.34 21.18 8.95
C TYR A 505 -12.13 20.58 10.12
N ASN A 506 -13.42 20.40 9.90
CA ASN A 506 -14.39 19.79 10.82
C ASN A 506 -15.46 19.07 9.97
N ASN A 507 -15.26 17.81 9.68
CA ASN A 507 -16.03 17.07 8.71
C ASN A 507 -16.86 15.95 9.35
N PHE A 508 -18.00 15.64 8.74
CA PHE A 508 -18.87 14.54 9.14
C PHE A 508 -19.11 13.60 7.95
N ILE A 509 -19.14 12.31 8.24
CA ILE A 509 -19.40 11.26 7.25
C ILE A 509 -20.47 10.31 7.75
N ALA A 510 -21.38 9.90 6.85
CA ALA A 510 -22.31 8.82 7.09
C ALA A 510 -22.38 7.95 5.83
N GLY A 511 -22.36 6.64 6.00
CA GLY A 511 -22.40 5.70 4.87
C GLY A 511 -23.25 4.48 5.19
N ILE A 512 -23.81 3.90 4.14
CA ILE A 512 -24.53 2.63 4.17
C ILE A 512 -24.10 1.82 2.96
N SER A 513 -23.83 0.53 3.16
CA SER A 513 -23.53 -0.40 2.06
C SER A 513 -24.30 -1.70 2.20
N TYR A 514 -24.56 -2.32 1.06
CA TYR A 514 -25.12 -3.65 0.97
C TYR A 514 -24.25 -4.54 0.10
N GLU A 515 -23.79 -5.65 0.66
CA GLU A 515 -22.87 -6.61 0.03
C GLU A 515 -23.48 -8.02 0.08
N ILE A 516 -23.33 -8.79 -1.01
CA ILE A 516 -23.62 -10.23 -0.99
C ILE A 516 -22.32 -11.04 -0.94
N PHE A 517 -22.36 -12.09 -0.16
CA PHE A 517 -21.24 -13.04 0.00
C PHE A 517 -21.52 -14.39 -0.66
N GLU A 518 -22.80 -14.75 -0.83
CA GLU A 518 -23.22 -15.99 -1.47
C GLU A 518 -23.50 -15.78 -2.96
N PRO A 519 -22.95 -16.63 -3.83
CA PRO A 519 -23.16 -16.53 -5.26
C PRO A 519 -24.64 -16.67 -5.63
N SER A 520 -25.10 -15.88 -6.58
CA SER A 520 -26.37 -16.02 -7.26
C SER A 520 -26.19 -16.64 -8.64
N LYS A 521 -27.27 -16.82 -9.40
CA LYS A 521 -27.18 -17.27 -10.80
C LYS A 521 -26.45 -16.30 -11.72
N ILE A 522 -26.41 -15.01 -11.37
CA ILE A 522 -25.85 -13.94 -12.21
C ILE A 522 -24.56 -13.40 -11.61
N PHE A 523 -24.54 -13.15 -10.30
CA PHE A 523 -23.44 -12.51 -9.60
C PHE A 523 -22.79 -13.44 -8.62
N ASN A 524 -21.46 -13.50 -8.63
CA ASN A 524 -20.66 -14.12 -7.56
C ASN A 524 -20.57 -13.19 -6.34
N LYS A 525 -20.44 -11.90 -6.60
CA LYS A 525 -20.37 -10.85 -5.57
C LYS A 525 -20.92 -9.54 -6.12
N TYR A 526 -21.57 -8.74 -5.28
CA TYR A 526 -21.78 -7.31 -5.54
C TYR A 526 -21.82 -6.52 -4.23
N GLU A 527 -21.44 -5.27 -4.35
CA GLU A 527 -21.54 -4.28 -3.30
C GLU A 527 -22.11 -2.98 -3.88
N ILE A 528 -22.98 -2.33 -3.13
CA ILE A 528 -23.50 -1.00 -3.43
C ILE A 528 -23.40 -0.18 -2.15
N SER A 529 -22.75 0.98 -2.23
CA SER A 529 -22.59 1.88 -1.11
C SER A 529 -23.03 3.30 -1.42
N LEU A 530 -23.64 3.94 -0.45
CA LEU A 530 -24.04 5.34 -0.48
C LEU A 530 -23.39 6.06 0.68
N THR A 531 -22.64 7.12 0.39
CA THR A 531 -21.88 7.88 1.39
C THR A 531 -22.21 9.38 1.29
N ALA A 532 -22.59 9.98 2.40
CA ALA A 532 -22.78 11.42 2.55
C ALA A 532 -21.62 12.02 3.34
N ARG A 533 -21.08 13.14 2.84
CA ARG A 533 -20.03 13.91 3.51
C ARG A 533 -20.42 15.36 3.65
N HIS A 534 -20.34 15.89 4.87
CA HIS A 534 -20.49 17.31 5.18
C HIS A 534 -19.13 17.88 5.58
N ARG A 535 -18.64 18.87 4.83
CA ARG A 535 -17.31 19.46 5.05
C ARG A 535 -17.44 20.91 5.50
N ARG A 536 -16.63 21.27 6.51
CA ARG A 536 -16.54 22.60 7.06
C ARG A 536 -15.09 22.94 7.35
N LEU A 537 -14.77 24.25 7.40
CA LEU A 537 -13.59 24.70 8.12
C LEU A 537 -13.88 24.68 9.62
N TYR A 538 -12.81 24.47 10.41
CA TYR A 538 -12.87 24.74 11.86
C TYR A 538 -12.90 26.25 12.15
N ARG A 539 -12.05 27.03 11.47
CA ARG A 539 -11.98 28.48 11.61
C ARG A 539 -11.75 29.18 10.26
N PRO A 540 -12.63 30.14 9.90
CA PRO A 540 -13.93 30.40 10.51
C PRO A 540 -14.85 29.19 10.35
N ASP A 541 -15.83 29.00 11.22
CA ASP A 541 -16.80 27.90 11.15
C ASP A 541 -17.74 28.07 9.94
N VAL A 542 -17.27 27.66 8.77
CA VAL A 542 -17.96 27.82 7.48
C VAL A 542 -18.07 26.48 6.78
N GLN A 543 -19.28 26.20 6.29
CA GLN A 543 -19.47 25.06 5.38
C GLN A 543 -18.68 25.26 4.10
N THR A 544 -17.90 24.23 3.71
CA THR A 544 -17.14 24.24 2.46
C THR A 544 -17.81 23.44 1.36
N SER A 545 -18.42 22.30 1.65
CA SER A 545 -19.20 21.53 0.67
C SER A 545 -20.04 20.43 1.33
N ASN A 546 -21.05 19.95 0.59
CA ASN A 546 -21.70 18.64 0.82
C ASN A 546 -21.44 17.76 -0.39
N ASN A 547 -21.28 16.46 -0.14
CA ASN A 547 -21.10 15.47 -1.19
C ASN A 547 -21.95 14.23 -0.88
N LEU A 548 -22.60 13.70 -1.90
CA LEU A 548 -23.29 12.42 -1.86
C LEU A 548 -22.67 11.53 -2.94
N SER A 549 -22.08 10.40 -2.55
CA SER A 549 -21.43 9.44 -3.44
C SER A 549 -22.15 8.11 -3.44
N LEU A 550 -22.43 7.57 -4.62
CA LEU A 550 -22.87 6.20 -4.87
C LEU A 550 -21.69 5.46 -5.51
N ASP A 551 -21.26 4.36 -4.91
CA ASP A 551 -20.23 3.49 -5.47
C ASP A 551 -20.79 2.08 -5.62
N SER A 552 -20.46 1.39 -6.71
CA SER A 552 -20.94 0.03 -6.93
C SER A 552 -19.88 -0.88 -7.56
N PHE A 553 -19.91 -2.13 -7.15
CA PHE A 553 -19.08 -3.20 -7.67
C PHE A 553 -19.94 -4.42 -7.96
N PHE A 554 -19.82 -4.97 -9.17
CA PHE A 554 -20.52 -6.18 -9.58
C PHE A 554 -19.52 -7.17 -10.20
N PHE A 555 -19.50 -8.40 -9.71
CA PHE A 555 -18.73 -9.49 -10.26
C PHE A 555 -19.65 -10.63 -10.66
N THR A 556 -19.73 -10.90 -11.95
CA THR A 556 -20.66 -11.90 -12.51
C THR A 556 -20.11 -13.32 -12.43
N ALA A 557 -21.01 -14.30 -12.52
CA ALA A 557 -20.64 -15.70 -12.61
C ALA A 557 -19.75 -16.00 -13.84
N ASN A 558 -19.87 -15.21 -14.92
CA ASN A 558 -19.03 -15.30 -16.12
C ASN A 558 -17.71 -14.53 -16.00
N ARG A 559 -17.38 -14.03 -14.80
CA ARG A 559 -16.12 -13.32 -14.47
C ARG A 559 -15.89 -12.00 -15.22
N PHE A 560 -16.98 -11.35 -15.53
CA PHE A 560 -17.00 -9.99 -15.97
C PHE A 560 -17.29 -9.10 -14.76
N ALA A 561 -16.39 -8.17 -14.45
CA ALA A 561 -16.61 -7.21 -13.39
C ALA A 561 -16.95 -5.84 -13.97
N PHE A 562 -17.80 -5.09 -13.28
CA PHE A 562 -18.13 -3.73 -13.66
C PHE A 562 -18.61 -2.92 -12.45
N GLY A 563 -18.51 -1.61 -12.57
CA GLY A 563 -19.03 -0.66 -11.57
C GLY A 563 -19.63 0.56 -12.21
N LEU A 564 -20.53 1.20 -11.48
CA LEU A 564 -21.10 2.48 -11.77
C LEU A 564 -20.97 3.34 -10.51
N ASP A 565 -20.33 4.49 -10.63
CA ASP A 565 -20.12 5.43 -9.54
C ASP A 565 -20.73 6.78 -9.92
N ALA A 566 -21.33 7.44 -8.95
CA ALA A 566 -21.93 8.76 -9.14
C ALA A 566 -21.67 9.64 -7.92
N ASP A 567 -21.31 10.90 -8.15
CA ASP A 567 -21.13 11.92 -7.10
C ASP A 567 -22.00 13.14 -7.39
N LEU A 568 -22.64 13.63 -6.36
CA LEU A 568 -23.27 14.95 -6.34
C LEU A 568 -22.53 15.82 -5.33
N THR A 569 -21.99 16.94 -5.77
CA THR A 569 -21.29 17.88 -4.91
C THR A 569 -21.99 19.24 -4.97
N SER A 570 -22.33 19.79 -3.82
CA SER A 570 -22.85 21.16 -3.70
C SER A 570 -21.80 22.18 -4.15
N GLU A 571 -22.15 23.45 -4.18
CA GLU A 571 -21.16 24.52 -4.23
C GLU A 571 -20.00 24.22 -3.26
N ARG A 572 -18.76 24.42 -3.74
CA ARG A 572 -17.56 24.14 -2.96
C ARG A 572 -16.68 25.39 -2.81
N LYS A 573 -16.47 25.81 -1.59
CA LYS A 573 -15.48 26.86 -1.25
C LYS A 573 -14.11 26.22 -1.05
N ASP A 574 -13.19 26.51 -1.95
CA ASP A 574 -11.82 26.01 -1.90
C ASP A 574 -10.87 27.09 -1.41
N TYR A 575 -10.27 26.86 -0.23
CA TYR A 575 -9.36 27.79 0.45
C TYR A 575 -7.88 27.53 0.11
N PHE A 576 -7.61 26.54 -0.73
CA PHE A 576 -6.24 26.17 -1.09
C PHE A 576 -5.89 26.61 -2.52
N GLU A 577 -6.83 26.53 -3.46
CA GLU A 577 -6.61 26.92 -4.86
C GLU A 577 -6.08 28.35 -5.02
N PRO A 578 -6.54 29.34 -4.24
CA PRO A 578 -6.00 30.71 -4.35
C PRO A 578 -4.57 30.90 -3.87
N ARG A 579 -3.99 29.94 -3.13
CA ARG A 579 -2.65 29.95 -2.53
C ARG A 579 -2.34 31.11 -1.56
N VAL A 580 -3.27 32.02 -1.36
CA VAL A 580 -3.21 33.14 -0.44
C VAL A 580 -4.10 32.87 0.79
N ALA A 581 -3.52 33.00 1.98
CA ALA A 581 -4.20 32.70 3.23
C ALA A 581 -5.52 33.49 3.39
N GLY A 582 -6.59 32.79 3.79
CA GLY A 582 -7.91 33.37 4.02
C GLY A 582 -8.74 33.64 2.74
N ARG A 583 -8.14 33.56 1.56
CA ARG A 583 -8.85 33.65 0.28
C ARG A 583 -9.47 32.29 -0.08
N TYR A 584 -10.57 32.32 -0.80
CA TYR A 584 -11.22 31.09 -1.31
C TYR A 584 -11.82 31.32 -2.70
N PHE A 585 -11.88 30.25 -3.48
CA PHE A 585 -12.56 30.21 -4.76
C PHE A 585 -13.82 29.33 -4.67
N ILE A 586 -14.90 29.76 -5.30
CA ILE A 586 -16.17 29.03 -5.34
C ILE A 586 -16.28 28.22 -6.63
N TYR A 587 -16.22 26.90 -6.50
CA TYR A 587 -16.60 25.98 -7.57
C TYR A 587 -18.11 25.78 -7.58
N ALA A 588 -18.72 25.82 -8.76
CA ALA A 588 -20.14 25.55 -8.95
C ALA A 588 -20.51 24.12 -8.50
N PRO A 589 -21.80 23.90 -8.12
CA PRO A 589 -22.29 22.55 -7.89
C PRO A 589 -22.02 21.67 -9.11
N ASN A 590 -21.74 20.39 -8.86
CA ASN A 590 -21.39 19.49 -9.96
C ASN A 590 -21.86 18.07 -9.71
N PHE A 591 -22.01 17.33 -10.79
CA PHE A 591 -22.18 15.88 -10.74
C PHE A 591 -21.08 15.18 -11.53
N ARG A 592 -20.66 14.03 -11.04
CA ARG A 592 -19.76 13.11 -11.73
C ARG A 592 -20.46 11.76 -11.89
N VAL A 593 -20.30 11.15 -13.05
CA VAL A 593 -20.68 9.77 -13.28
C VAL A 593 -19.46 9.07 -13.89
N SER A 594 -19.10 7.92 -13.36
CA SER A 594 -18.05 7.07 -13.92
C SER A 594 -18.50 5.62 -13.95
N SER A 595 -17.99 4.89 -14.93
CA SER A 595 -18.19 3.45 -15.04
C SER A 595 -16.91 2.79 -15.46
N TRP A 596 -16.73 1.56 -15.02
CA TRP A 596 -15.60 0.74 -15.43
C TRP A 596 -16.07 -0.69 -15.70
N ILE A 597 -15.35 -1.35 -16.58
CA ILE A 597 -15.52 -2.77 -16.87
C ILE A 597 -14.15 -3.47 -16.84
N SER A 598 -14.14 -4.73 -16.43
CA SER A 598 -12.99 -5.61 -16.42
C SER A 598 -13.39 -6.97 -16.96
N THR A 599 -12.66 -7.47 -17.94
CA THR A 599 -12.96 -8.72 -18.61
C THR A 599 -12.23 -9.90 -17.95
N ASP A 600 -12.50 -11.12 -18.42
CA ASP A 600 -11.91 -12.36 -17.88
C ASP A 600 -10.39 -12.47 -18.22
N PHE A 601 -9.51 -12.22 -17.25
CA PHE A 601 -8.05 -12.26 -17.41
C PHE A 601 -7.44 -13.63 -17.65
N ARG A 602 -8.21 -14.71 -17.52
CA ARG A 602 -7.75 -16.05 -17.90
C ARG A 602 -7.60 -16.20 -19.41
N LYS A 603 -8.29 -15.36 -20.20
CA LYS A 603 -8.19 -15.33 -21.65
C LYS A 603 -6.84 -14.74 -22.08
N LYS A 604 -6.37 -15.13 -23.27
CA LYS A 604 -5.13 -14.56 -23.84
C LYS A 604 -5.22 -13.05 -24.01
N PHE A 605 -6.38 -12.56 -24.40
CA PHE A 605 -6.67 -11.13 -24.49
C PHE A 605 -7.75 -10.76 -23.47
N ALA A 606 -7.46 -9.78 -22.65
CA ALA A 606 -8.35 -9.18 -21.68
C ALA A 606 -8.13 -7.68 -21.64
N PHE A 607 -9.08 -6.93 -21.12
CA PHE A 607 -8.92 -5.49 -20.96
C PHE A 607 -9.77 -4.94 -19.82
N ASP A 608 -9.32 -3.80 -19.32
CA ASP A 608 -10.09 -2.88 -18.50
C ASP A 608 -10.45 -1.65 -19.33
N LEU A 609 -11.64 -1.13 -19.14
CA LEU A 609 -12.09 0.16 -19.69
C LEU A 609 -12.71 0.98 -18.57
N ARG A 610 -12.33 2.25 -18.49
CA ARG A 610 -12.90 3.23 -17.56
C ARG A 610 -13.37 4.44 -18.33
N VAL A 611 -14.56 4.94 -18.01
CA VAL A 611 -15.08 6.18 -18.56
C VAL A 611 -15.65 7.02 -17.43
N GLY A 612 -15.41 8.30 -17.47
CA GLY A 612 -15.90 9.25 -16.47
C GLY A 612 -16.28 10.56 -17.11
N PHE A 613 -17.33 11.16 -16.61
CA PHE A 613 -17.79 12.48 -17.00
C PHE A 613 -18.15 13.28 -15.74
N LYS A 614 -17.75 14.54 -15.70
CA LYS A 614 -18.10 15.49 -14.65
C LYS A 614 -18.57 16.78 -15.29
N ASN A 615 -19.70 17.31 -14.85
CA ASN A 615 -20.25 18.57 -15.31
C ASN A 615 -20.55 19.50 -14.15
N PHE A 616 -20.25 20.78 -14.32
CA PHE A 616 -20.54 21.82 -13.36
C PHE A 616 -21.87 22.49 -13.74
N ILE A 617 -22.78 22.56 -12.78
CA ILE A 617 -24.11 23.08 -12.98
C ILE A 617 -24.03 24.61 -13.03
N ASP A 618 -24.66 25.20 -14.03
CA ASP A 618 -24.64 26.65 -14.29
C ASP A 618 -23.20 27.21 -14.53
N ASP A 619 -22.28 26.36 -14.97
CA ASP A 619 -20.93 26.73 -15.38
C ASP A 619 -20.56 25.98 -16.68
N ALA A 620 -19.76 26.60 -17.52
CA ALA A 620 -19.35 25.98 -18.81
C ALA A 620 -18.28 24.88 -18.60
N GLN A 621 -17.78 24.69 -17.37
CA GLN A 621 -16.75 23.71 -17.08
C GLN A 621 -17.30 22.28 -17.12
N TYR A 622 -16.56 21.39 -17.80
CA TYR A 622 -16.79 19.95 -17.75
C TYR A 622 -15.49 19.17 -17.94
N ASN A 623 -15.48 17.93 -17.45
CA ASN A 623 -14.32 17.04 -17.55
C ASN A 623 -14.77 15.68 -18.09
N TYR A 624 -13.90 15.02 -18.86
CA TYR A 624 -14.06 13.60 -19.15
C TYR A 624 -12.73 12.87 -19.01
N LYS A 625 -12.84 11.58 -18.65
CA LYS A 625 -11.72 10.68 -18.46
C LYS A 625 -12.03 9.37 -19.18
N ILE A 626 -11.05 8.87 -19.94
CA ILE A 626 -11.13 7.57 -20.60
C ILE A 626 -9.83 6.84 -20.28
N GLY A 627 -9.93 5.63 -19.72
CA GLY A 627 -8.79 4.74 -19.48
C GLY A 627 -9.04 3.40 -20.18
N PHE A 628 -8.05 2.89 -20.88
CA PHE A 628 -8.10 1.60 -21.57
C PHE A 628 -6.81 0.83 -21.32
N THR A 629 -6.95 -0.37 -20.72
CA THR A 629 -5.81 -1.21 -20.35
C THR A 629 -5.95 -2.60 -20.94
N PRO A 630 -5.62 -2.80 -22.23
CA PRO A 630 -5.56 -4.13 -22.82
C PRO A 630 -4.33 -4.90 -22.31
N ARG A 631 -4.54 -6.19 -22.08
CA ARG A 631 -3.52 -7.17 -21.68
C ARG A 631 -3.51 -8.32 -22.68
N TYR A 632 -2.35 -8.64 -23.19
CA TYR A 632 -2.19 -9.74 -24.13
C TYR A 632 -1.13 -10.71 -23.64
N ARG A 633 -1.58 -11.87 -23.17
CA ARG A 633 -0.72 -12.98 -22.78
C ARG A 633 -0.36 -13.78 -24.03
N VAL A 634 0.80 -13.48 -24.60
CA VAL A 634 1.33 -14.12 -25.82
C VAL A 634 1.59 -15.60 -25.55
N SER A 635 2.22 -15.91 -24.39
CA SER A 635 2.49 -17.25 -23.89
C SER A 635 2.45 -17.28 -22.37
N ASN A 636 2.74 -18.41 -21.73
CA ASN A 636 2.92 -18.47 -20.29
C ASN A 636 4.16 -17.71 -19.80
N HIS A 637 5.11 -17.42 -20.70
CA HIS A 637 6.36 -16.70 -20.43
C HIS A 637 6.28 -15.22 -20.73
N PHE A 638 5.38 -14.78 -21.61
CA PHE A 638 5.39 -13.44 -22.17
C PHE A 638 4.01 -12.78 -22.09
N ILE A 639 3.97 -11.62 -21.44
CA ILE A 639 2.79 -10.76 -21.33
C ILE A 639 3.12 -9.33 -21.78
N LEU A 640 2.17 -8.73 -22.48
CA LEU A 640 2.15 -7.32 -22.86
C LEU A 640 0.96 -6.65 -22.17
N ILE A 641 1.20 -5.49 -21.56
CA ILE A 641 0.16 -4.64 -20.98
C ILE A 641 0.38 -3.23 -21.53
N TRP A 642 -0.68 -2.65 -22.08
CA TRP A 642 -0.68 -1.25 -22.48
C TRP A 642 -1.71 -0.51 -21.64
N GLU A 643 -1.31 0.55 -20.97
CA GLU A 643 -2.20 1.45 -20.24
C GLU A 643 -2.25 2.77 -20.97
N ALA A 644 -3.44 3.18 -21.37
CA ALA A 644 -3.69 4.47 -21.99
C ALA A 644 -4.75 5.21 -21.19
N GLU A 645 -4.44 6.41 -20.75
CA GLU A 645 -5.36 7.28 -20.02
C GLU A 645 -5.43 8.66 -20.69
N LEU A 646 -6.62 9.10 -21.00
CA LEU A 646 -6.94 10.45 -21.45
C LEU A 646 -7.79 11.14 -20.38
N TYR A 647 -7.32 12.27 -19.90
CA TYR A 647 -8.11 13.19 -19.09
C TYR A 647 -8.14 14.56 -19.75
N THR A 648 -9.31 15.17 -19.80
CA THR A 648 -9.44 16.56 -20.22
C THR A 648 -10.44 17.31 -19.34
N SER A 649 -10.13 18.58 -19.10
CA SER A 649 -11.00 19.52 -18.40
C SER A 649 -11.15 20.74 -19.27
N LYS A 650 -12.37 21.01 -19.71
CA LYS A 650 -12.70 22.16 -20.54
C LYS A 650 -13.22 23.30 -19.69
N ASN A 651 -12.83 24.53 -20.06
CA ASN A 651 -13.21 25.77 -19.36
C ASN A 651 -12.86 25.72 -17.84
N ASN A 652 -11.78 25.03 -17.48
CA ASN A 652 -11.31 24.98 -16.09
C ASN A 652 -10.85 26.36 -15.65
N LYS A 653 -11.26 26.78 -14.45
CA LYS A 653 -10.80 28.01 -13.82
C LYS A 653 -9.77 27.66 -12.74
N GLY A 654 -8.57 28.19 -12.86
CA GLY A 654 -7.49 27.89 -11.94
C GLY A 654 -6.61 29.09 -11.66
N TYR A 655 -5.88 29.02 -10.57
CA TYR A 655 -4.88 29.98 -10.16
C TYR A 655 -3.78 30.16 -11.21
N ILE A 656 -3.33 31.40 -11.40
CA ILE A 656 -2.23 31.77 -12.26
C ILE A 656 -1.09 32.37 -11.43
N ASP A 657 -1.38 33.45 -10.71
CA ASP A 657 -0.40 34.27 -10.00
C ASP A 657 -1.07 35.09 -8.88
N ASP A 658 -0.27 35.68 -8.00
CA ASP A 658 -0.72 36.66 -7.01
C ASP A 658 0.39 37.69 -6.70
N ASN A 659 -0.03 38.81 -6.14
CA ASN A 659 0.86 39.85 -5.64
C ASN A 659 0.80 40.01 -4.10
N GLY A 660 0.27 38.96 -3.42
CA GLY A 660 0.03 38.93 -1.97
C GLY A 660 -1.33 39.54 -1.54
N MET A 661 -1.97 40.40 -2.37
CA MET A 661 -3.31 40.99 -2.13
C MET A 661 -4.32 40.50 -3.20
N ASP A 662 -3.95 40.65 -4.44
CA ASP A 662 -4.77 40.29 -5.58
C ASP A 662 -4.35 38.89 -6.07
N VAL A 663 -5.34 38.06 -6.36
CA VAL A 663 -5.14 36.70 -6.85
C VAL A 663 -5.75 36.58 -8.23
N TYR A 664 -4.96 36.14 -9.19
CA TYR A 664 -5.35 36.07 -10.59
C TYR A 664 -5.69 34.64 -10.99
N PHE A 665 -6.78 34.46 -11.69
CA PHE A 665 -7.29 33.22 -12.24
C PHE A 665 -7.37 33.31 -13.76
N GLY A 666 -7.21 32.15 -14.43
CA GLY A 666 -7.44 32.06 -15.87
C GLY A 666 -8.37 30.89 -16.19
N GLN A 667 -9.13 31.06 -17.28
CA GLN A 667 -9.87 29.95 -17.88
C GLN A 667 -8.95 29.21 -18.83
N ARG A 668 -8.86 27.89 -18.63
CA ARG A 668 -7.94 27.03 -19.39
C ARG A 668 -8.58 25.71 -19.77
N ASP A 669 -8.08 25.16 -20.85
CA ASP A 669 -8.33 23.78 -21.25
C ASP A 669 -7.14 22.92 -20.82
N ILE A 670 -7.41 21.86 -20.07
CA ILE A 670 -6.39 20.91 -19.61
C ILE A 670 -6.53 19.62 -20.41
N LEU A 671 -5.42 19.12 -20.92
CA LEU A 671 -5.29 17.81 -21.54
C LEU A 671 -4.17 17.06 -20.84
N ASN A 672 -4.43 15.84 -20.33
CA ASN A 672 -3.42 14.90 -19.89
C ASN A 672 -3.59 13.60 -20.67
N LEU A 673 -2.53 13.18 -21.34
CA LEU A 673 -2.43 11.91 -22.03
C LEU A 673 -1.30 11.09 -21.40
N GLU A 674 -1.62 9.93 -20.89
CA GLU A 674 -0.64 9.01 -20.33
C GLU A 674 -0.68 7.69 -21.09
N ASN A 675 0.49 7.19 -21.50
CA ASN A 675 0.67 5.90 -22.11
C ASN A 675 1.77 5.15 -21.37
N SER A 676 1.50 3.92 -20.95
CA SER A 676 2.49 3.02 -20.39
C SER A 676 2.41 1.68 -21.10
N LEU A 677 3.52 1.22 -21.67
CA LEU A 677 3.63 -0.11 -22.27
C LEU A 677 4.62 -0.93 -21.43
N GLN A 678 4.12 -2.04 -20.90
CA GLN A 678 4.93 -3.00 -20.16
C GLN A 678 5.03 -4.32 -20.93
N ALA A 679 6.24 -4.86 -21.05
CA ALA A 679 6.53 -6.14 -21.67
C ALA A 679 7.40 -6.95 -20.71
N THR A 680 6.81 -8.04 -20.16
CA THR A 680 7.50 -8.92 -19.22
C THR A 680 7.73 -10.28 -19.85
N TYR A 681 8.99 -10.72 -19.90
CA TYR A 681 9.38 -12.06 -20.35
C TYR A 681 10.08 -12.80 -19.22
N ASN A 682 9.41 -13.83 -18.70
CA ASN A 682 9.95 -14.74 -17.69
C ASN A 682 10.56 -15.97 -18.39
N PHE A 683 11.88 -16.14 -18.34
CA PHE A 683 12.57 -17.32 -18.85
C PHE A 683 12.21 -18.56 -18.03
N ASP A 684 12.22 -18.38 -16.73
CA ASP A 684 11.88 -19.35 -15.70
C ASP A 684 11.51 -18.56 -14.40
N PRO A 685 11.17 -19.20 -13.27
CA PRO A 685 10.86 -18.48 -12.02
C PRO A 685 12.02 -17.66 -11.41
N TYR A 686 13.22 -17.79 -11.96
CA TYR A 686 14.44 -17.16 -11.44
C TYR A 686 15.02 -16.08 -12.34
N LYS A 687 14.56 -15.98 -13.59
CA LYS A 687 15.10 -15.04 -14.59
C LYS A 687 13.98 -14.35 -15.34
N ALA A 688 14.04 -13.04 -15.40
CA ALA A 688 13.08 -12.23 -16.15
C ALA A 688 13.74 -11.02 -16.79
N ILE A 689 13.12 -10.53 -17.85
CA ILE A 689 13.35 -9.22 -18.43
C ILE A 689 12.03 -8.46 -18.39
N ASP A 690 12.08 -7.24 -17.87
CA ASP A 690 10.99 -6.29 -17.87
C ASP A 690 11.40 -5.05 -18.67
N LEU A 691 10.57 -4.68 -19.62
CA LEU A 691 10.64 -3.39 -20.31
C LEU A 691 9.38 -2.61 -19.95
N ARG A 692 9.56 -1.42 -19.42
CA ARG A 692 8.49 -0.45 -19.19
C ARG A 692 8.83 0.83 -19.97
N PHE A 693 7.90 1.24 -20.79
CA PHE A 693 7.94 2.52 -21.50
C PHE A 693 6.76 3.35 -21.03
N ARG A 694 7.00 4.58 -20.61
CA ARG A 694 5.98 5.52 -20.19
C ARG A 694 6.15 6.85 -20.90
N ASN A 695 5.05 7.42 -21.37
CA ASN A 695 4.96 8.79 -21.81
C ASN A 695 3.82 9.49 -21.07
N PHE A 696 4.09 10.62 -20.48
CA PHE A 696 3.08 11.54 -19.98
C PHE A 696 3.18 12.87 -20.74
N TRP A 697 2.08 13.30 -21.32
CA TRP A 697 1.95 14.59 -21.97
C TRP A 697 0.76 15.35 -21.37
N GLY A 698 1.05 16.52 -20.75
CA GLY A 698 0.08 17.39 -20.12
C GLY A 698 0.17 18.79 -20.67
N THR A 699 -0.97 19.39 -21.05
CA THR A 699 -1.06 20.79 -21.44
C THR A 699 -2.08 21.53 -20.59
N ALA A 700 -1.85 22.82 -20.40
CA ALA A 700 -2.83 23.77 -19.88
C ALA A 700 -2.80 24.99 -20.81
N ASP A 701 -3.82 25.09 -21.64
CA ASP A 701 -3.96 26.14 -22.64
C ASP A 701 -4.97 27.18 -22.16
N TYR A 702 -4.50 28.38 -21.88
CA TYR A 702 -5.34 29.48 -21.38
C TYR A 702 -5.98 30.27 -22.52
N SER A 703 -7.23 30.66 -22.32
CA SER A 703 -7.96 31.51 -23.27
C SER A 703 -7.47 32.97 -23.18
N ASP A 704 -7.09 33.57 -24.28
CA ASP A 704 -6.38 34.87 -24.33
C ASP A 704 -7.13 36.03 -23.63
N ASP A 705 -8.47 36.00 -23.57
CA ASP A 705 -9.30 37.09 -23.03
C ASP A 705 -10.05 36.70 -21.75
N LEU A 706 -9.81 35.52 -21.19
CA LEU A 706 -10.57 35.01 -20.05
C LEU A 706 -9.71 34.87 -18.79
N PHE A 707 -9.20 36.02 -18.37
CA PHE A 707 -8.50 36.19 -17.09
C PHE A 707 -9.41 36.92 -16.09
N PHE A 708 -9.16 36.65 -14.81
CA PHE A 708 -10.05 37.10 -13.74
C PHE A 708 -9.27 37.52 -12.50
N LEU A 709 -9.83 38.49 -11.80
CA LEU A 709 -9.46 38.82 -10.42
C LEU A 709 -10.39 38.07 -9.47
N LEU A 710 -9.81 37.39 -8.47
CA LEU A 710 -10.58 36.73 -7.42
C LEU A 710 -11.11 37.77 -6.42
N ASN A 711 -12.42 37.89 -6.32
CA ASN A 711 -13.08 38.78 -5.36
C ASN A 711 -12.98 38.24 -3.92
N GLN A 712 -13.21 39.11 -2.93
CA GLN A 712 -13.23 38.73 -1.51
C GLN A 712 -14.31 37.71 -1.15
N ASN A 713 -15.40 37.68 -1.91
CA ASN A 713 -16.51 36.73 -1.72
C ASN A 713 -16.32 35.41 -2.49
N GLY A 714 -15.14 35.16 -3.07
CA GLY A 714 -14.80 33.93 -3.76
C GLY A 714 -15.29 33.82 -5.20
N THR A 715 -15.93 34.86 -5.75
CA THR A 715 -16.34 34.94 -7.16
C THR A 715 -15.22 35.55 -8.01
N LEU A 716 -15.34 35.44 -9.32
CA LEU A 716 -14.40 35.97 -10.30
C LEU A 716 -14.99 37.16 -11.04
N SER A 717 -14.17 38.21 -11.26
CA SER A 717 -14.46 39.34 -12.13
C SER A 717 -13.45 39.37 -13.27
N LEU A 718 -13.89 39.64 -14.49
CA LEU A 718 -13.00 39.79 -15.64
C LEU A 718 -11.89 40.81 -15.35
N PHE A 719 -10.68 40.49 -15.75
CA PHE A 719 -9.48 41.28 -15.55
C PHE A 719 -8.62 41.23 -16.80
N ASP A 720 -8.08 42.37 -17.20
CA ASP A 720 -7.12 42.46 -18.33
C ASP A 720 -5.72 42.09 -17.81
N TYR A 721 -5.37 40.80 -17.93
CA TYR A 721 -4.10 40.25 -17.47
C TYR A 721 -3.02 40.39 -18.55
N ASN A 722 -1.86 40.93 -18.22
CA ASN A 722 -0.80 41.15 -19.18
C ASN A 722 0.02 39.88 -19.44
N THR A 723 -0.43 39.07 -20.40
CA THR A 723 0.25 37.84 -20.81
C THR A 723 1.62 38.03 -21.46
N SER A 724 1.99 39.29 -21.81
CA SER A 724 3.33 39.58 -22.33
C SER A 724 4.39 39.61 -21.22
N GLU A 725 4.00 39.83 -19.96
CA GLU A 725 4.90 39.73 -18.79
C GLU A 725 5.01 38.32 -18.27
N TYR A 726 3.88 37.59 -18.25
CA TYR A 726 3.85 36.20 -17.80
C TYR A 726 2.85 35.38 -18.64
N ASN A 727 3.33 34.39 -19.36
CA ASN A 727 2.47 33.47 -20.11
C ASN A 727 2.20 32.20 -19.28
N PRO A 728 0.95 31.97 -18.84
CA PRO A 728 0.62 30.82 -18.00
C PRO A 728 0.47 29.51 -18.78
N ASN A 729 0.48 29.53 -20.11
CA ASN A 729 0.38 28.34 -20.94
C ASN A 729 1.49 27.33 -20.59
N THR A 730 1.11 26.09 -20.40
CA THR A 730 2.03 25.04 -19.99
C THR A 730 1.94 23.86 -20.95
N ASN A 731 3.10 23.36 -21.37
CA ASN A 731 3.23 22.13 -22.12
C ASN A 731 4.32 21.28 -21.45
N PHE A 732 3.91 20.18 -20.83
CA PHE A 732 4.81 19.27 -20.11
C PHE A 732 4.78 17.90 -20.77
N ASN A 733 5.93 17.41 -21.23
CA ASN A 733 6.05 16.10 -21.87
C ASN A 733 7.27 15.37 -21.31
N ILE A 734 7.05 14.19 -20.75
CA ILE A 734 8.10 13.36 -20.17
C ILE A 734 8.01 11.94 -20.71
N TRP A 735 9.18 11.33 -20.94
CA TRP A 735 9.36 9.97 -21.41
C TRP A 735 10.26 9.24 -20.44
N ASN A 736 9.86 8.02 -20.05
CA ASN A 736 10.65 7.14 -19.22
C ASN A 736 10.74 5.78 -19.90
N ILE A 737 11.93 5.19 -19.90
CA ILE A 737 12.18 3.83 -20.37
C ILE A 737 12.97 3.13 -19.30
N ASP A 738 12.38 2.07 -18.75
CA ASP A 738 13.00 1.20 -17.78
C ASP A 738 13.17 -0.17 -18.43
N LEU A 739 14.40 -0.65 -18.51
CA LEU A 739 14.71 -2.01 -18.92
C LEU A 739 15.49 -2.66 -17.80
N SER A 740 14.93 -3.71 -17.22
CA SER A 740 15.56 -4.48 -16.17
C SER A 740 15.74 -5.94 -16.56
N PHE A 741 16.87 -6.51 -16.20
CA PHE A 741 17.11 -7.94 -16.21
C PHE A 741 17.36 -8.38 -14.79
N ARG A 742 16.56 -9.32 -14.32
CA ARG A 742 16.69 -9.89 -13.00
C ARG A 742 17.11 -11.35 -13.08
N TRP A 743 18.10 -11.73 -12.31
CA TRP A 743 18.57 -13.11 -12.21
C TRP A 743 18.86 -13.50 -10.78
N ARG A 744 18.01 -14.36 -10.25
CA ARG A 744 18.24 -14.99 -8.94
C ARG A 744 19.10 -16.23 -9.12
N PHE A 745 20.39 -16.10 -8.93
CA PHE A 745 21.37 -17.17 -9.19
C PHE A 745 21.55 -18.13 -8.01
N ALA A 746 21.16 -17.74 -6.80
CA ALA A 746 21.13 -18.58 -5.59
C ALA A 746 20.01 -18.10 -4.65
N PRO A 747 19.53 -18.92 -3.70
CA PRO A 747 18.57 -18.49 -2.69
C PRO A 747 19.08 -17.25 -1.94
N GLY A 748 18.30 -16.16 -1.92
CA GLY A 748 18.67 -14.88 -1.30
C GLY A 748 19.76 -14.08 -2.03
N SER A 749 20.14 -14.46 -3.25
CA SER A 749 21.14 -13.74 -4.06
C SER A 749 20.61 -13.42 -5.45
N GLU A 750 20.71 -12.15 -5.84
CA GLU A 750 20.10 -11.61 -7.06
C GLU A 750 21.05 -10.64 -7.78
N LEU A 751 20.97 -10.61 -9.12
CA LEU A 751 21.63 -9.67 -10.01
C LEU A 751 20.55 -8.95 -10.80
#